data_8ae2c02cf14b63af0c50eb25021cf3b7
#
_entry.id   8ae2c02cf14b63af0c50eb25021cf3b7
#
_cell.length_a   1.000
_cell.length_b   1.000
_cell.length_c   1.000
_cell.angle_alpha   90.00
_cell.angle_beta   90.00
_cell.angle_gamma   90.00
#
_symmetry.space_group_name_H-M   'P 1'
#
loop_
_entity.id
_entity.type
_entity.pdbx_description
1 polymer ?
#
loop_
_entity_poly.entity_id
_entity_poly.type
_entity_poly.pdbx_seq_one_letter_code
_entity_poly.pdbx_strand_id
1 'polypeptide(L)'
;MDTRKHGIKAVFCGIIEGTINVKGIDMSKIFIVHAWSGNEEYNIKVLSFIRLLKLELENKNLEVVLDDNTINKHSLNQFMIENIRSSDIIAICDEYYLKKSENPESGVSFELKEIREHNLLNKVIPLKISECDLPYDFGTIQYTSFKNEFENQLIDSETSDSLRELFERIADFLDKEELYPKDPIKPEILSEINSLGLLSNVLNNSNLTLSDIYTYPEFSIESEKEIKYISVKKYLADKKYLGKSIIVGDRQSGKSSLSKKLFLDLYEASYQPIFLEKEDFTSRKIDKIISQKYIKTYLTIHRNKTENIIVLVDDYHSLDVKYQRDILESSNYAGILIFVDDIFDISFPQKNLLLRYTIQPMKPTLRVELIKNLMHAQKISFANENDRLKKVDESTNLINSSLGLGKGYKNGIVPAFPLYILTILGASADVRNKLDSPISSHGHCYQLLISLTLQNCGIENDTIDSYINLLTYLASYLYHNDKKELTQKEFEKFLEVYKKDYHIYKEDEYLNTLFKTGLIKKNNFAYYVFSYDYIYYFFLGKYFSESFDEEIESIQNIVNHLDFEENGNICIFIAHHSKNPKLIKMLQDNLSSIFNEYTPAKLDKDELRKLDDGVKELLADIEPKISDYEEERKKRLEQQDKLEGLSDETNYESEGRDLVESDRQNDVRRAIQTVEVIGIILKNRHGSIKRSDYETLLQGAVDANLRLLSSFIKIVSNDEFVKNFEETVFKLDVFEDGEINQQEFRKKFSKILLTMNFATIYGIVIKTIDSIGSEVVSQYFSELIKMQNFVPSYMLIHRGMELKYEKRPSRKEISRELRLPEMSNIAQSIIKLMVIDHASNHKYSYKEKSQIESEFGFKPNAILEREKQLKLLDR
;
A
#
# COMPACT_ATOMS: atom_id res chain seq x y z
N MET A 1 2.23 -35.07 2.48
CA MET A 1 1.24 -34.61 1.51
C MET A 1 0.02 -33.94 2.19
N ASP A 2 0.20 -33.41 3.39
CA ASP A 2 -0.96 -32.96 4.21
C ASP A 2 -0.90 -31.50 4.69
N THR A 3 -0.02 -30.71 4.14
CA THR A 3 0.16 -29.31 4.55
C THR A 3 -0.38 -28.27 3.53
N ARG A 4 -0.91 -28.72 2.38
CA ARG A 4 -1.46 -27.80 1.36
C ARG A 4 -2.95 -27.46 1.52
N LYS A 5 -3.70 -28.25 2.31
CA LYS A 5 -5.15 -28.03 2.49
C LYS A 5 -5.53 -26.95 3.51
N HIS A 6 -4.61 -26.57 4.41
CA HIS A 6 -4.90 -25.56 5.45
C HIS A 6 -4.61 -24.12 5.01
N GLY A 7 -3.75 -23.93 4.04
CA GLY A 7 -3.40 -22.58 3.54
C GLY A 7 -4.49 -21.88 2.72
N ILE A 8 -5.29 -22.68 2.00
CA ILE A 8 -6.34 -22.13 1.13
C ILE A 8 -7.61 -21.76 1.93
N LYS A 9 -7.90 -22.46 3.02
CA LYS A 9 -9.03 -22.10 3.91
C LYS A 9 -8.83 -20.76 4.64
N ALA A 10 -7.60 -20.42 5.00
CA ALA A 10 -7.29 -19.18 5.73
C ALA A 10 -7.40 -17.92 4.86
N VAL A 11 -7.14 -18.03 3.55
CA VAL A 11 -7.23 -16.88 2.63
C VAL A 11 -8.68 -16.56 2.28
N PHE A 12 -9.55 -17.56 2.24
CA PHE A 12 -10.99 -17.34 1.93
C PHE A 12 -11.79 -16.80 3.12
N CYS A 13 -11.46 -17.18 4.37
CA CYS A 13 -12.10 -16.59 5.55
C CYS A 13 -11.71 -15.11 5.74
N GLY A 14 -10.48 -14.71 5.45
CA GLY A 14 -10.03 -13.33 5.63
C GLY A 14 -10.65 -12.30 4.66
N ILE A 15 -11.24 -12.75 3.57
CA ILE A 15 -11.91 -11.86 2.59
C ILE A 15 -13.38 -11.61 2.94
N ILE A 16 -14.01 -12.49 3.71
CA ILE A 16 -15.43 -12.39 4.09
C ILE A 16 -15.64 -11.72 5.46
N GLU A 17 -14.64 -11.74 6.35
CA GLU A 17 -14.78 -11.21 7.71
C GLU A 17 -14.59 -9.69 7.88
N GLY A 18 -14.23 -8.98 6.83
CA GLY A 18 -13.97 -7.53 6.90
C GLY A 18 -15.09 -6.62 6.41
N THR A 19 -16.33 -6.80 6.77
CA THR A 19 -17.47 -5.86 6.72
C THR A 19 -18.73 -6.52 6.17
N ILE A 20 -19.49 -7.04 7.01
CA ILE A 20 -20.95 -7.00 7.07
C ILE A 20 -21.31 -7.93 8.24
N ASN A 21 -21.89 -7.35 9.27
CA ASN A 21 -22.61 -8.10 10.29
C ASN A 21 -23.88 -8.67 9.63
N VAL A 22 -23.70 -9.64 8.76
CA VAL A 22 -24.75 -10.50 8.26
C VAL A 22 -24.77 -11.69 9.19
N LYS A 23 -25.84 -11.79 9.98
CA LYS A 23 -26.23 -13.03 10.65
C LYS A 23 -25.90 -14.20 9.75
N GLY A 24 -25.15 -15.19 10.29
CA GLY A 24 -24.62 -16.40 9.69
C GLY A 24 -25.19 -16.72 8.31
N ILE A 25 -24.34 -16.61 7.28
CA ILE A 25 -24.57 -17.35 6.06
C ILE A 25 -24.18 -18.78 6.42
N ASP A 26 -25.17 -19.59 6.79
CA ASP A 26 -25.01 -21.03 6.86
C ASP A 26 -24.49 -21.48 5.48
N MET A 27 -23.30 -22.04 5.44
CA MET A 27 -22.79 -22.70 4.24
C MET A 27 -23.83 -23.76 3.88
N SER A 28 -24.35 -23.72 2.65
CA SER A 28 -25.38 -24.65 2.20
C SER A 28 -24.83 -26.06 2.28
N LYS A 29 -25.44 -26.82 3.17
CA LYS A 29 -25.01 -28.15 3.54
C LYS A 29 -25.82 -29.16 2.75
N ILE A 30 -25.14 -30.07 2.05
CA ILE A 30 -25.76 -31.14 1.28
C ILE A 30 -25.50 -32.44 2.01
N PHE A 31 -26.57 -33.21 2.23
CA PHE A 31 -26.51 -34.55 2.81
C PHE A 31 -26.80 -35.59 1.73
N ILE A 32 -25.85 -36.48 1.43
CA ILE A 32 -26.06 -37.55 0.42
C ILE A 32 -26.51 -38.81 1.14
N VAL A 33 -27.69 -39.30 0.75
CA VAL A 33 -28.30 -40.54 1.23
C VAL A 33 -28.22 -41.63 0.17
N HIS A 34 -27.99 -42.89 0.56
CA HIS A 34 -27.87 -44.03 -0.34
C HIS A 34 -28.28 -45.35 0.34
N ALA A 35 -28.50 -46.39 -0.43
CA ALA A 35 -28.83 -47.70 0.10
C ALA A 35 -27.63 -48.66 0.08
N TRP A 36 -27.49 -49.45 1.14
CA TRP A 36 -26.54 -50.57 1.18
C TRP A 36 -27.15 -51.82 0.55
N SER A 37 -26.45 -52.43 -0.42
CA SER A 37 -26.85 -53.74 -0.99
C SER A 37 -26.31 -54.90 -0.16
N GLY A 38 -26.74 -56.10 -0.43
CA GLY A 38 -26.11 -57.34 0.10
C GLY A 38 -24.85 -57.73 -0.64
N ASN A 39 -24.44 -56.98 -1.67
CA ASN A 39 -23.24 -57.22 -2.50
C ASN A 39 -22.16 -56.22 -2.17
N GLU A 40 -21.05 -56.70 -1.59
CA GLU A 40 -19.94 -55.84 -1.15
C GLU A 40 -19.23 -55.12 -2.31
N GLU A 41 -19.05 -55.80 -3.45
CA GLU A 41 -18.41 -55.22 -4.63
C GLU A 41 -19.27 -54.06 -5.21
N TYR A 42 -20.61 -54.24 -5.25
CA TYR A 42 -21.49 -53.17 -5.67
C TYR A 42 -21.49 -51.97 -4.70
N ASN A 43 -21.48 -52.25 -3.39
CA ASN A 43 -21.38 -51.18 -2.39
C ASN A 43 -20.09 -50.35 -2.54
N ILE A 44 -18.96 -51.00 -2.83
CA ILE A 44 -17.69 -50.30 -3.10
C ILE A 44 -17.85 -49.43 -4.35
N LYS A 45 -18.50 -49.89 -5.41
CA LYS A 45 -18.76 -49.15 -6.62
C LYS A 45 -19.63 -47.91 -6.37
N VAL A 46 -20.68 -48.03 -5.59
CA VAL A 46 -21.57 -46.92 -5.18
C VAL A 46 -20.80 -45.88 -4.35
N LEU A 47 -20.05 -46.33 -3.36
CA LEU A 47 -19.26 -45.42 -2.53
C LEU A 47 -18.17 -44.69 -3.31
N SER A 48 -17.53 -45.36 -4.29
CA SER A 48 -16.54 -44.73 -5.15
C SER A 48 -17.19 -43.63 -5.99
N PHE A 49 -18.34 -43.87 -6.56
CA PHE A 49 -19.10 -42.86 -7.29
C PHE A 49 -19.55 -41.69 -6.39
N ILE A 50 -20.04 -41.94 -5.18
CA ILE A 50 -20.45 -40.92 -4.22
C ILE A 50 -19.24 -40.04 -3.83
N ARG A 51 -18.05 -40.62 -3.67
CA ARG A 51 -16.82 -39.87 -3.37
C ARG A 51 -16.41 -38.96 -4.52
N LEU A 52 -16.55 -39.41 -5.78
CA LEU A 52 -16.31 -38.55 -6.95
C LEU A 52 -17.32 -37.40 -6.99
N LEU A 53 -18.60 -37.69 -6.80
CA LEU A 53 -19.65 -36.68 -6.75
C LEU A 53 -19.42 -35.68 -5.63
N LYS A 54 -19.06 -36.16 -4.42
CA LYS A 54 -18.70 -35.31 -3.29
C LYS A 54 -17.54 -34.37 -3.63
N LEU A 55 -16.50 -34.86 -4.30
CA LEU A 55 -15.37 -34.05 -4.71
C LEU A 55 -15.78 -32.90 -5.63
N GLU A 56 -16.64 -33.19 -6.60
CA GLU A 56 -17.16 -32.20 -7.54
C GLU A 56 -18.05 -31.14 -6.85
N LEU A 57 -18.89 -31.57 -5.90
CA LEU A 57 -19.71 -30.65 -5.11
C LEU A 57 -18.86 -29.78 -4.17
N GLU A 58 -17.83 -30.34 -3.50
CA GLU A 58 -16.92 -29.60 -2.64
C GLU A 58 -16.05 -28.63 -3.44
N ASN A 59 -15.70 -28.97 -4.70
CA ASN A 59 -15.02 -28.04 -5.61
C ASN A 59 -15.86 -26.78 -5.92
N LYS A 60 -17.17 -26.84 -5.67
CA LYS A 60 -18.10 -25.71 -5.80
C LYS A 60 -18.43 -25.02 -4.46
N ASN A 61 -17.60 -25.24 -3.43
CA ASN A 61 -17.78 -24.66 -2.09
C ASN A 61 -19.09 -25.07 -1.39
N LEU A 62 -19.57 -26.27 -1.66
CA LEU A 62 -20.71 -26.86 -0.94
C LEU A 62 -20.15 -27.76 0.18
N GLU A 63 -20.74 -27.70 1.38
CA GLU A 63 -20.42 -28.64 2.46
C GLU A 63 -21.17 -29.96 2.21
N VAL A 64 -20.44 -31.05 1.97
CA VAL A 64 -21.07 -32.35 1.67
C VAL A 64 -20.81 -33.33 2.82
N VAL A 65 -21.93 -33.78 3.41
CA VAL A 65 -21.96 -34.78 4.47
C VAL A 65 -22.37 -36.13 3.90
N LEU A 66 -21.64 -37.18 4.29
CA LEU A 66 -21.88 -38.56 3.95
C LEU A 66 -22.14 -39.36 5.21
N ASP A 67 -23.00 -40.43 5.08
CA ASP A 67 -23.09 -41.49 6.08
C ASP A 67 -21.87 -42.42 5.94
N ASP A 68 -20.80 -42.12 6.69
CA ASP A 68 -19.69 -43.04 6.85
C ASP A 68 -19.97 -43.99 8.02
N ASN A 69 -20.10 -45.29 7.77
CA ASN A 69 -20.38 -46.38 8.69
C ASN A 69 -19.49 -46.52 9.97
N THR A 70 -18.86 -45.43 10.39
CA THR A 70 -17.99 -45.41 11.57
C THR A 70 -18.72 -45.07 12.88
N ILE A 71 -20.04 -44.82 12.82
CA ILE A 71 -20.81 -44.34 13.97
C ILE A 71 -21.66 -45.49 14.58
N ASN A 72 -21.66 -45.60 15.91
CA ASN A 72 -22.47 -46.61 16.64
C ASN A 72 -23.99 -46.42 16.34
N LYS A 73 -24.75 -47.52 16.20
CA LYS A 73 -26.19 -47.53 15.78
C LYS A 73 -27.11 -46.56 16.54
N HIS A 74 -26.85 -46.23 17.79
CA HIS A 74 -27.67 -45.26 18.56
C HIS A 74 -27.36 -43.81 18.22
N SER A 75 -26.15 -43.51 17.81
CA SER A 75 -25.73 -42.18 17.32
C SER A 75 -26.06 -41.97 15.83
N LEU A 76 -26.25 -43.05 15.07
CA LEU A 76 -26.51 -42.98 13.64
C LEU A 76 -27.90 -42.36 13.35
N ASN A 77 -28.97 -42.81 14.04
CA ASN A 77 -30.30 -42.25 13.85
C ASN A 77 -30.36 -40.76 14.20
N GLN A 78 -29.68 -40.35 15.27
CA GLN A 78 -29.62 -38.92 15.64
C GLN A 78 -28.82 -38.12 14.62
N PHE A 79 -27.71 -38.63 14.15
CA PHE A 79 -26.90 -38.04 13.08
C PHE A 79 -27.72 -37.86 11.80
N MET A 80 -28.48 -38.87 11.41
CA MET A 80 -29.34 -38.81 10.20
C MET A 80 -30.46 -37.78 10.37
N ILE A 81 -31.16 -37.75 11.51
CA ILE A 81 -32.20 -36.77 11.79
C ILE A 81 -31.66 -35.32 11.70
N GLU A 82 -30.50 -35.05 12.35
CA GLU A 82 -29.89 -33.74 12.35
C GLU A 82 -29.52 -33.28 10.93
N ASN A 83 -28.93 -34.18 10.12
CA ASN A 83 -28.51 -33.83 8.77
C ASN A 83 -29.71 -33.74 7.79
N ILE A 84 -30.69 -34.60 7.88
CA ILE A 84 -31.92 -34.52 7.05
C ILE A 84 -32.66 -33.18 7.28
N ARG A 85 -32.72 -32.72 8.53
CA ARG A 85 -33.45 -31.49 8.87
C ARG A 85 -32.65 -30.19 8.53
N SER A 86 -31.32 -30.25 8.59
CA SER A 86 -30.44 -29.07 8.43
C SER A 86 -29.80 -28.92 7.05
N SER A 87 -30.00 -29.88 6.13
CA SER A 87 -29.33 -29.91 4.81
C SER A 87 -30.30 -30.03 3.67
N ASP A 88 -29.86 -29.70 2.46
CA ASP A 88 -30.47 -30.15 1.23
C ASP A 88 -30.06 -31.63 0.97
N ILE A 89 -30.90 -32.44 0.39
CA ILE A 89 -30.73 -33.89 0.37
C ILE A 89 -30.53 -34.35 -1.08
N ILE A 90 -29.42 -35.03 -1.35
CA ILE A 90 -29.21 -35.78 -2.59
C ILE A 90 -29.45 -37.26 -2.30
N ALA A 91 -30.48 -37.82 -2.93
CA ALA A 91 -30.83 -39.25 -2.77
C ALA A 91 -30.29 -40.04 -3.97
N ILE A 92 -29.35 -40.95 -3.74
CA ILE A 92 -28.78 -41.85 -4.76
C ILE A 92 -29.75 -43.04 -4.93
N CYS A 93 -30.51 -43.03 -6.00
CA CYS A 93 -31.58 -43.98 -6.29
C CYS A 93 -31.09 -45.09 -7.24
N ASP A 94 -31.15 -46.31 -6.73
CA ASP A 94 -30.93 -47.57 -7.45
C ASP A 94 -32.01 -48.62 -7.07
N GLU A 95 -31.94 -49.82 -7.62
CA GLU A 95 -32.84 -50.91 -7.28
C GLU A 95 -32.86 -51.28 -5.80
N TYR A 96 -31.73 -51.10 -5.11
CA TYR A 96 -31.63 -51.41 -3.67
C TYR A 96 -32.25 -50.29 -2.82
N TYR A 97 -32.11 -49.04 -3.23
CA TYR A 97 -32.78 -47.89 -2.60
C TYR A 97 -34.30 -48.06 -2.70
N LEU A 98 -34.82 -48.43 -3.89
CA LEU A 98 -36.25 -48.69 -4.13
C LEU A 98 -36.77 -49.85 -3.25
N LYS A 99 -36.11 -51.00 -3.26
CA LYS A 99 -36.51 -52.16 -2.42
C LYS A 99 -36.50 -51.83 -0.93
N LYS A 100 -35.53 -51.04 -0.47
CA LYS A 100 -35.43 -50.64 0.95
C LYS A 100 -36.43 -49.54 1.30
N SER A 101 -36.87 -48.71 0.39
CA SER A 101 -37.94 -47.73 0.63
C SER A 101 -39.29 -48.40 0.99
N GLU A 102 -39.53 -49.62 0.48
CA GLU A 102 -40.72 -50.40 0.76
C GLU A 102 -40.64 -51.24 2.05
N ASN A 103 -39.43 -51.38 2.65
CA ASN A 103 -39.23 -52.15 3.88
C ASN A 103 -39.24 -51.23 5.13
N PRO A 104 -40.28 -51.30 5.99
CA PRO A 104 -40.42 -50.38 7.15
C PRO A 104 -39.29 -50.45 8.16
N GLU A 105 -38.50 -51.53 8.21
CA GLU A 105 -37.39 -51.70 9.15
C GLU A 105 -36.05 -51.22 8.56
N SER A 106 -36.03 -50.69 7.36
CA SER A 106 -34.81 -50.22 6.69
C SER A 106 -34.42 -48.79 7.08
N GLY A 107 -33.15 -48.47 6.99
CA GLY A 107 -32.65 -47.09 7.15
C GLY A 107 -33.27 -46.13 6.11
N VAL A 108 -33.40 -46.58 4.85
CA VAL A 108 -34.01 -45.78 3.77
C VAL A 108 -35.49 -45.44 4.10
N SER A 109 -36.28 -46.40 4.62
CA SER A 109 -37.65 -46.15 5.04
C SER A 109 -37.73 -45.17 6.21
N PHE A 110 -36.74 -45.20 7.11
CA PHE A 110 -36.60 -44.24 8.20
C PHE A 110 -36.29 -42.84 7.67
N GLU A 111 -35.37 -42.70 6.73
CA GLU A 111 -35.02 -41.42 6.08
C GLU A 111 -36.26 -40.81 5.37
N LEU A 112 -36.97 -41.61 4.57
CA LEU A 112 -38.16 -41.19 3.87
C LEU A 112 -39.31 -40.78 4.82
N LYS A 113 -39.39 -41.42 5.97
CA LYS A 113 -40.35 -41.05 7.03
C LYS A 113 -40.00 -39.69 7.64
N GLU A 114 -38.74 -39.44 7.97
CA GLU A 114 -38.29 -38.15 8.48
C GLU A 114 -38.49 -37.01 7.46
N ILE A 115 -38.17 -37.26 6.18
CA ILE A 115 -38.42 -36.32 5.09
C ILE A 115 -39.92 -35.98 4.97
N ARG A 116 -40.79 -36.97 5.07
CA ARG A 116 -42.24 -36.82 4.94
C ARG A 116 -42.87 -36.13 6.14
N GLU A 117 -42.52 -36.55 7.37
CA GLU A 117 -43.06 -36.00 8.61
C GLU A 117 -42.69 -34.52 8.82
N HIS A 118 -41.56 -34.10 8.27
CA HIS A 118 -41.10 -32.71 8.37
C HIS A 118 -41.32 -31.89 7.10
N ASN A 119 -42.04 -32.44 6.10
CA ASN A 119 -42.40 -31.77 4.85
C ASN A 119 -41.16 -31.25 4.05
N LEU A 120 -40.09 -32.07 4.00
CA LEU A 120 -38.82 -31.71 3.37
C LEU A 120 -38.66 -32.23 1.93
N LEU A 121 -39.75 -32.72 1.29
CA LEU A 121 -39.72 -33.22 -0.09
C LEU A 121 -39.19 -32.18 -1.10
N ASN A 122 -39.42 -30.90 -0.83
CA ASN A 122 -38.90 -29.78 -1.63
C ASN A 122 -37.38 -29.56 -1.49
N LYS A 123 -36.73 -30.26 -0.57
CA LYS A 123 -35.26 -30.23 -0.36
C LYS A 123 -34.57 -31.49 -0.91
N VAL A 124 -35.24 -32.34 -1.63
CA VAL A 124 -34.71 -33.60 -2.13
C VAL A 124 -34.44 -33.53 -3.62
N ILE A 125 -33.20 -33.90 -4.02
CA ILE A 125 -32.80 -34.09 -5.41
C ILE A 125 -32.50 -35.57 -5.64
N PRO A 126 -33.40 -36.33 -6.29
CA PRO A 126 -33.14 -37.73 -6.63
C PRO A 126 -32.14 -37.86 -7.78
N LEU A 127 -31.09 -38.67 -7.60
CA LEU A 127 -30.12 -39.03 -8.64
C LEU A 127 -30.26 -40.51 -8.98
N LYS A 128 -30.60 -40.84 -10.21
CA LYS A 128 -30.70 -42.23 -10.68
C LYS A 128 -29.35 -42.70 -11.21
N ILE A 129 -28.86 -43.78 -10.61
CA ILE A 129 -27.60 -44.43 -11.03
C ILE A 129 -27.84 -45.77 -11.74
N SER A 130 -29.09 -46.22 -11.85
CA SER A 130 -29.51 -47.41 -12.58
C SER A 130 -30.89 -47.19 -13.20
N GLU A 131 -31.30 -48.13 -14.08
CA GLU A 131 -32.69 -48.15 -14.64
C GLU A 131 -33.66 -48.70 -13.59
N CYS A 132 -34.11 -47.87 -12.68
CA CYS A 132 -35.10 -48.23 -11.67
C CYS A 132 -36.15 -47.12 -11.56
N ASP A 133 -37.35 -47.51 -10.99
CA ASP A 133 -38.32 -46.50 -10.61
C ASP A 133 -37.89 -45.74 -9.36
N LEU A 134 -38.43 -44.56 -9.16
CA LEU A 134 -38.22 -43.82 -7.92
C LEU A 134 -39.13 -44.33 -6.80
N PRO A 135 -38.74 -44.24 -5.52
CA PRO A 135 -39.68 -44.44 -4.41
C PRO A 135 -40.95 -43.62 -4.60
N TYR A 136 -42.07 -44.15 -4.11
CA TYR A 136 -43.37 -43.50 -4.21
C TYR A 136 -43.36 -42.05 -3.74
N ASP A 137 -42.62 -41.77 -2.69
CA ASP A 137 -42.45 -40.41 -2.12
C ASP A 137 -41.80 -39.42 -3.08
N PHE A 138 -40.97 -39.90 -4.01
CA PHE A 138 -40.25 -39.07 -5.00
C PHE A 138 -40.88 -39.04 -6.38
N GLY A 139 -42.04 -39.74 -6.54
CA GLY A 139 -42.67 -39.95 -7.85
C GLY A 139 -43.11 -38.68 -8.58
N THR A 140 -43.24 -37.55 -7.88
CA THR A 140 -43.56 -36.24 -8.47
C THR A 140 -42.33 -35.32 -8.59
N ILE A 141 -41.17 -35.76 -8.08
CA ILE A 141 -39.94 -34.94 -8.09
C ILE A 141 -39.16 -35.26 -9.37
N GLN A 142 -38.71 -34.24 -10.05
CA GLN A 142 -37.80 -34.39 -11.19
C GLN A 142 -36.47 -35.01 -10.70
N TYR A 143 -35.89 -35.93 -11.44
CA TYR A 143 -34.61 -36.57 -11.13
C TYR A 143 -33.56 -36.24 -12.18
N THR A 144 -32.27 -36.39 -11.82
CA THR A 144 -31.11 -36.32 -12.75
C THR A 144 -30.55 -37.73 -12.90
N SER A 145 -30.24 -38.16 -14.16
CA SER A 145 -29.67 -39.47 -14.42
C SER A 145 -28.16 -39.45 -14.50
N PHE A 146 -27.51 -40.21 -13.63
CA PHE A 146 -26.04 -40.41 -13.59
C PHE A 146 -25.63 -41.85 -13.95
N LYS A 147 -26.45 -42.54 -14.72
CA LYS A 147 -26.22 -43.95 -15.08
C LYS A 147 -24.88 -44.13 -15.80
N ASN A 148 -24.59 -43.32 -16.79
CA ASN A 148 -23.36 -43.41 -17.58
C ASN A 148 -22.10 -43.12 -16.74
N GLU A 149 -22.17 -42.10 -15.91
CA GLU A 149 -21.05 -41.70 -14.98
C GLU A 149 -20.82 -42.80 -13.92
N PHE A 150 -21.88 -43.41 -13.42
CA PHE A 150 -21.80 -44.53 -12.49
C PHE A 150 -21.22 -45.80 -13.14
N GLU A 151 -21.67 -46.17 -14.35
CA GLU A 151 -21.15 -47.34 -15.06
C GLU A 151 -19.65 -47.21 -15.37
N ASN A 152 -19.23 -46.02 -15.79
CA ASN A 152 -17.84 -45.73 -16.14
C ASN A 152 -16.97 -45.35 -14.92
N GLN A 153 -17.54 -45.14 -13.73
CA GLN A 153 -16.86 -44.67 -12.52
C GLN A 153 -16.05 -43.38 -12.78
N LEU A 154 -16.60 -42.49 -13.60
CA LEU A 154 -15.98 -41.24 -13.99
C LEU A 154 -17.06 -40.15 -14.03
N ILE A 155 -16.79 -39.07 -13.30
CA ILE A 155 -17.53 -37.82 -13.41
C ILE A 155 -16.55 -36.82 -14.01
N ASP A 156 -16.76 -36.42 -15.25
CA ASP A 156 -15.98 -35.44 -15.94
C ASP A 156 -16.68 -34.09 -15.87
N SER A 157 -16.15 -33.19 -15.06
CA SER A 157 -16.73 -31.86 -14.82
C SER A 157 -16.84 -30.99 -16.06
N GLU A 158 -16.09 -31.32 -17.14
CA GLU A 158 -16.10 -30.56 -18.39
C GLU A 158 -17.18 -31.04 -19.36
N THR A 159 -17.52 -32.37 -19.35
CA THR A 159 -18.38 -32.99 -20.38
C THR A 159 -19.66 -33.56 -19.86
N SER A 160 -19.83 -33.72 -18.53
CA SER A 160 -21.05 -34.32 -17.93
C SER A 160 -22.23 -33.35 -17.94
N ASP A 161 -23.21 -33.63 -18.83
CA ASP A 161 -24.47 -32.89 -18.85
C ASP A 161 -25.31 -33.18 -17.58
N SER A 162 -25.18 -34.38 -17.00
CA SER A 162 -25.83 -34.77 -15.74
C SER A 162 -25.34 -33.94 -14.57
N LEU A 163 -24.02 -33.69 -14.50
CA LEU A 163 -23.43 -32.85 -13.45
C LEU A 163 -23.89 -31.39 -13.60
N ARG A 164 -23.95 -30.89 -14.83
CA ARG A 164 -24.47 -29.55 -15.11
C ARG A 164 -25.91 -29.37 -14.66
N GLU A 165 -26.79 -30.32 -15.03
CA GLU A 165 -28.18 -30.31 -14.61
C GLU A 165 -28.31 -30.35 -13.07
N LEU A 166 -27.49 -31.15 -12.41
CA LEU A 166 -27.43 -31.18 -10.94
C LEU A 166 -27.07 -29.82 -10.35
N PHE A 167 -26.04 -29.13 -10.89
CA PHE A 167 -25.65 -27.80 -10.38
C PHE A 167 -26.75 -26.76 -10.62
N GLU A 168 -27.41 -26.77 -11.77
CA GLU A 168 -28.55 -25.89 -12.03
C GLU A 168 -29.64 -26.08 -10.97
N ARG A 169 -29.97 -27.31 -10.63
CA ARG A 169 -31.01 -27.64 -9.63
C ARG A 169 -30.59 -27.27 -8.21
N ILE A 170 -29.32 -27.51 -7.85
CA ILE A 170 -28.79 -27.07 -6.55
C ILE A 170 -28.85 -25.55 -6.45
N ALA A 171 -28.51 -24.84 -7.52
CA ALA A 171 -28.54 -23.37 -7.56
C ALA A 171 -29.96 -22.83 -7.33
N ASP A 172 -30.97 -23.45 -7.94
CA ASP A 172 -32.38 -23.09 -7.74
C ASP A 172 -32.83 -23.28 -6.28
N PHE A 173 -32.38 -24.36 -5.61
CA PHE A 173 -32.68 -24.62 -4.20
C PHE A 173 -32.02 -23.63 -3.25
N LEU A 174 -30.80 -23.19 -3.61
CA LEU A 174 -29.97 -22.37 -2.73
C LEU A 174 -30.17 -20.86 -2.92
N ASP A 175 -31.08 -20.48 -3.83
CA ASP A 175 -31.26 -19.08 -4.25
C ASP A 175 -29.91 -18.41 -4.63
N LYS A 176 -28.95 -19.24 -5.14
CA LYS A 176 -27.63 -18.85 -5.60
C LYS A 176 -27.57 -18.81 -7.12
N GLU A 177 -26.66 -18.02 -7.62
CA GLU A 177 -26.33 -17.95 -9.05
C GLU A 177 -25.88 -19.31 -9.60
N GLU A 178 -26.13 -19.54 -10.90
CA GLU A 178 -25.80 -20.77 -11.62
C GLU A 178 -24.35 -21.26 -11.32
N LEU A 179 -24.22 -22.53 -10.88
CA LEU A 179 -22.96 -23.20 -10.57
C LEU A 179 -22.44 -23.95 -11.82
N TYR A 180 -22.05 -23.21 -12.85
CA TYR A 180 -21.47 -23.84 -14.05
C TYR A 180 -20.01 -24.25 -13.86
N PRO A 181 -19.56 -25.37 -14.45
CA PRO A 181 -18.13 -25.69 -14.48
C PRO A 181 -17.36 -24.59 -15.22
N LYS A 182 -16.25 -24.13 -14.64
CA LYS A 182 -15.36 -23.14 -15.25
C LYS A 182 -14.55 -23.79 -16.36
N ASP A 183 -14.43 -23.14 -17.51
CA ASP A 183 -13.44 -23.54 -18.52
C ASP A 183 -12.01 -23.30 -17.96
N PRO A 184 -11.17 -24.32 -17.87
CA PRO A 184 -9.86 -24.16 -17.24
C PRO A 184 -8.93 -23.29 -18.11
N ILE A 185 -8.23 -22.38 -17.46
CA ILE A 185 -7.21 -21.52 -18.10
C ILE A 185 -5.99 -22.38 -18.39
N LYS A 186 -5.35 -22.17 -19.54
CA LYS A 186 -4.07 -22.79 -19.85
C LYS A 186 -2.97 -22.37 -18.85
N PRO A 187 -2.16 -23.28 -18.34
CA PRO A 187 -1.15 -23.00 -17.34
C PRO A 187 -0.17 -21.89 -17.76
N GLU A 188 0.17 -21.82 -19.03
CA GLU A 188 1.08 -20.81 -19.58
C GLU A 188 0.49 -19.41 -19.47
N ILE A 189 -0.81 -19.27 -19.83
CA ILE A 189 -1.54 -18.00 -19.73
C ILE A 189 -1.74 -17.58 -18.27
N LEU A 190 -2.07 -18.53 -17.40
CA LEU A 190 -2.19 -18.25 -15.96
C LEU A 190 -0.87 -17.75 -15.38
N SER A 191 0.25 -18.36 -15.75
CA SER A 191 1.60 -17.93 -15.34
C SER A 191 1.94 -16.54 -15.87
N GLU A 192 1.62 -16.24 -17.12
CA GLU A 192 1.86 -14.94 -17.75
C GLU A 192 1.04 -13.83 -17.09
N ILE A 193 -0.26 -14.05 -16.89
CA ILE A 193 -1.16 -13.07 -16.26
C ILE A 193 -0.77 -12.82 -14.81
N ASN A 194 -0.35 -13.85 -14.07
CA ASN A 194 0.04 -13.73 -12.66
C ASN A 194 1.52 -13.32 -12.48
N SER A 195 2.22 -12.96 -13.54
CA SER A 195 3.63 -12.55 -13.51
C SER A 195 3.78 -11.08 -13.08
N LEU A 196 4.83 -10.82 -12.29
CA LEU A 196 5.26 -9.46 -11.94
C LEU A 196 6.10 -8.77 -13.05
N GLY A 197 6.47 -9.50 -14.11
CA GLY A 197 7.34 -8.97 -15.16
C GLY A 197 8.69 -8.49 -14.61
N LEU A 198 9.12 -7.30 -15.02
CA LEU A 198 10.42 -6.75 -14.59
C LEU A 198 10.51 -6.43 -13.08
N LEU A 199 9.40 -6.26 -12.37
CA LEU A 199 9.41 -6.07 -10.93
C LEU A 199 9.98 -7.28 -10.17
N SER A 200 9.89 -8.50 -10.74
CA SER A 200 10.50 -9.69 -10.14
C SER A 200 12.02 -9.54 -10.01
N ASN A 201 12.68 -8.91 -10.99
CA ASN A 201 14.11 -8.65 -10.97
C ASN A 201 14.46 -7.58 -9.91
N VAL A 202 13.63 -6.53 -9.80
CA VAL A 202 13.82 -5.46 -8.80
C VAL A 202 13.66 -5.99 -7.38
N LEU A 203 12.71 -6.91 -7.18
CA LEU A 203 12.44 -7.53 -5.88
C LEU A 203 13.39 -8.72 -5.57
N ASN A 204 14.31 -9.06 -6.50
CA ASN A 204 15.25 -10.19 -6.40
C ASN A 204 14.58 -11.53 -6.05
N ASN A 205 13.37 -11.75 -6.52
CA ASN A 205 12.62 -12.98 -6.27
C ASN A 205 11.76 -13.35 -7.47
N SER A 206 12.28 -14.27 -8.30
CA SER A 206 11.59 -14.78 -9.48
C SER A 206 10.35 -15.62 -9.21
N ASN A 207 10.15 -16.05 -7.95
CA ASN A 207 9.02 -16.90 -7.56
C ASN A 207 7.80 -16.08 -7.05
N LEU A 208 7.93 -14.76 -6.91
CA LEU A 208 6.82 -13.91 -6.51
C LEU A 208 5.84 -13.74 -7.67
N THR A 209 4.56 -13.86 -7.36
CA THR A 209 3.47 -13.64 -8.31
C THR A 209 2.74 -12.32 -8.03
N LEU A 210 1.99 -11.85 -9.01
CA LEU A 210 1.14 -10.67 -8.85
C LEU A 210 0.15 -10.86 -7.69
N SER A 211 -0.50 -12.02 -7.60
CA SER A 211 -1.47 -12.33 -6.55
C SER A 211 -0.88 -12.33 -5.14
N ASP A 212 0.42 -12.63 -4.97
CA ASP A 212 1.07 -12.67 -3.67
C ASP A 212 1.21 -11.29 -3.00
N ILE A 213 1.35 -10.23 -3.82
CA ILE A 213 1.67 -8.89 -3.30
C ILE A 213 0.61 -7.84 -3.62
N TYR A 214 -0.39 -8.18 -4.45
CA TYR A 214 -1.32 -7.19 -4.97
C TYR A 214 -2.17 -6.55 -3.87
N THR A 215 -2.23 -5.23 -3.92
CA THR A 215 -3.13 -4.40 -3.09
C THR A 215 -3.98 -3.55 -4.02
N TYR A 216 -5.30 -3.63 -3.85
CA TYR A 216 -6.23 -2.90 -4.71
C TYR A 216 -6.14 -1.39 -4.44
N PRO A 217 -6.06 -0.55 -5.50
CA PRO A 217 -6.18 0.88 -5.37
C PRO A 217 -7.62 1.29 -5.01
N GLU A 218 -7.83 2.56 -4.71
CA GLU A 218 -9.15 3.17 -4.72
C GLU A 218 -9.45 3.78 -6.09
N PHE A 219 -10.73 3.85 -6.42
CA PHE A 219 -11.25 4.59 -7.55
C PHE A 219 -11.92 5.88 -7.09
N SER A 220 -11.74 6.97 -7.82
CA SER A 220 -12.64 8.11 -7.75
C SER A 220 -13.68 8.06 -8.86
N ILE A 221 -14.89 8.50 -8.53
CA ILE A 221 -16.02 8.67 -9.45
C ILE A 221 -16.38 10.15 -9.40
N GLU A 222 -16.25 10.84 -10.52
CA GLU A 222 -16.67 12.22 -10.64
C GLU A 222 -18.19 12.29 -10.92
N SER A 223 -18.92 13.01 -10.07
CA SER A 223 -20.29 13.44 -10.34
C SER A 223 -20.32 14.98 -10.41
N GLU A 224 -21.36 15.57 -11.04
CA GLU A 224 -21.48 17.03 -11.23
C GLU A 224 -21.36 17.86 -9.92
N LYS A 225 -21.42 17.23 -8.76
CA LYS A 225 -21.42 17.90 -7.45
C LYS A 225 -20.39 17.40 -6.44
N GLU A 226 -19.81 16.22 -6.64
CA GLU A 226 -19.00 15.56 -5.62
C GLU A 226 -18.06 14.50 -6.24
N ILE A 227 -16.84 14.40 -5.74
CA ILE A 227 -15.93 13.28 -6.01
C ILE A 227 -16.17 12.19 -4.96
N LYS A 228 -16.58 11.00 -5.38
CA LYS A 228 -16.77 9.84 -4.49
C LYS A 228 -15.64 8.86 -4.67
N TYR A 229 -15.11 8.38 -3.54
CA TYR A 229 -14.10 7.33 -3.53
C TYR A 229 -14.76 5.96 -3.27
N ILE A 230 -14.36 4.94 -4.02
CA ILE A 230 -14.86 3.58 -3.91
C ILE A 230 -13.68 2.60 -3.94
N SER A 231 -13.68 1.62 -3.03
CA SER A 231 -12.70 0.55 -3.10
C SER A 231 -13.00 -0.40 -4.27
N VAL A 232 -11.97 -0.90 -4.94
CA VAL A 232 -12.13 -1.85 -6.05
C VAL A 232 -12.77 -3.16 -5.56
N LYS A 233 -12.57 -3.57 -4.31
CA LYS A 233 -13.25 -4.73 -3.70
C LYS A 233 -14.78 -4.55 -3.71
N LYS A 234 -15.28 -3.35 -3.42
CA LYS A 234 -16.71 -3.02 -3.48
C LYS A 234 -17.20 -2.95 -4.92
N TYR A 235 -16.37 -2.48 -5.84
CA TYR A 235 -16.66 -2.48 -7.27
C TYR A 235 -16.89 -3.90 -7.81
N LEU A 236 -16.03 -4.85 -7.43
CA LEU A 236 -16.16 -6.26 -7.85
C LEU A 236 -17.37 -6.99 -7.22
N ALA A 237 -17.75 -6.60 -6.01
CA ALA A 237 -18.85 -7.24 -5.29
C ALA A 237 -20.25 -6.88 -5.82
N ASP A 238 -20.37 -5.81 -6.61
CA ASP A 238 -21.67 -5.35 -7.13
C ASP A 238 -21.70 -5.46 -8.65
N LYS A 239 -22.49 -6.44 -9.16
CA LYS A 239 -22.72 -6.66 -10.61
C LYS A 239 -23.09 -5.38 -11.38
N LYS A 240 -23.69 -4.40 -10.70
CA LYS A 240 -24.05 -3.12 -11.28
C LYS A 240 -22.85 -2.39 -11.88
N TYR A 241 -21.66 -2.58 -11.32
CA TYR A 241 -20.44 -1.90 -11.76
C TYR A 241 -19.68 -2.67 -12.86
N LEU A 242 -19.99 -3.95 -13.09
CA LEU A 242 -19.31 -4.79 -14.08
C LEU A 242 -19.80 -4.59 -15.52
N GLY A 243 -20.73 -3.66 -15.76
CA GLY A 243 -21.20 -3.32 -17.10
C GLY A 243 -20.10 -2.72 -18.00
N LYS A 244 -20.47 -1.81 -18.88
CA LYS A 244 -19.48 -1.07 -19.69
C LYS A 244 -18.84 0.04 -18.86
N SER A 245 -17.56 -0.13 -18.55
CA SER A 245 -16.81 0.80 -17.69
C SER A 245 -15.50 1.21 -18.33
N ILE A 246 -15.13 2.48 -18.08
CA ILE A 246 -13.81 3.02 -18.43
C ILE A 246 -13.00 3.23 -17.15
N ILE A 247 -11.83 2.63 -17.10
CA ILE A 247 -10.87 2.77 -16.00
C ILE A 247 -9.72 3.64 -16.49
N VAL A 248 -9.66 4.83 -15.92
CA VAL A 248 -8.69 5.87 -16.26
C VAL A 248 -7.54 5.83 -15.26
N GLY A 249 -6.34 6.00 -15.71
CA GLY A 249 -5.18 6.10 -14.82
C GLY A 249 -4.02 6.74 -15.51
N ASP A 250 -3.19 7.42 -14.73
CA ASP A 250 -1.92 7.95 -15.18
C ASP A 250 -0.99 6.81 -15.66
N ARG A 251 0.02 7.15 -16.44
CA ARG A 251 1.06 6.18 -16.81
C ARG A 251 1.71 5.62 -15.53
N GLN A 252 1.99 4.31 -15.52
CA GLN A 252 2.57 3.62 -14.36
C GLN A 252 1.67 3.57 -13.10
N SER A 253 0.41 4.00 -13.18
CA SER A 253 -0.57 3.86 -12.08
C SER A 253 -0.93 2.41 -11.76
N GLY A 254 -0.53 1.46 -12.62
CA GLY A 254 -0.79 0.03 -12.44
C GLY A 254 -2.01 -0.50 -13.19
N LYS A 255 -2.51 0.19 -14.24
CA LYS A 255 -3.65 -0.24 -15.09
C LYS A 255 -3.54 -1.68 -15.55
N SER A 256 -2.42 -2.05 -16.19
CA SER A 256 -2.20 -3.42 -16.71
C SER A 256 -2.11 -4.45 -15.58
N SER A 257 -1.53 -4.10 -14.44
CA SER A 257 -1.52 -4.99 -13.26
C SER A 257 -2.93 -5.15 -12.68
N LEU A 258 -3.73 -4.07 -12.66
CA LEU A 258 -5.12 -4.11 -12.23
C LEU A 258 -5.96 -4.97 -13.17
N SER A 259 -5.82 -4.80 -14.49
CA SER A 259 -6.57 -5.60 -15.47
C SER A 259 -6.24 -7.09 -15.37
N LYS A 260 -4.96 -7.44 -15.17
CA LYS A 260 -4.51 -8.82 -14.92
C LYS A 260 -5.07 -9.38 -13.60
N LYS A 261 -5.06 -8.60 -12.53
CA LYS A 261 -5.63 -9.04 -11.25
C LYS A 261 -7.15 -9.17 -11.32
N LEU A 262 -7.84 -8.25 -11.99
CA LEU A 262 -9.27 -8.36 -12.27
C LEU A 262 -9.61 -9.61 -13.08
N PHE A 263 -8.77 -9.96 -14.06
CA PHE A 263 -8.93 -11.21 -14.81
C PHE A 263 -8.92 -12.42 -13.86
N LEU A 264 -7.96 -12.52 -12.95
CA LEU A 264 -7.86 -13.63 -11.99
C LEU A 264 -9.08 -13.70 -11.07
N ASP A 265 -9.49 -12.56 -10.51
CA ASP A 265 -10.59 -12.51 -9.54
C ASP A 265 -11.95 -12.72 -10.20
N LEU A 266 -12.15 -12.22 -11.41
CA LEU A 266 -13.35 -12.49 -12.19
C LEU A 266 -13.46 -13.97 -12.57
N TYR A 267 -12.32 -14.59 -12.90
CA TYR A 267 -12.29 -16.03 -13.14
C TYR A 267 -12.64 -16.80 -11.85
N GLU A 268 -12.12 -16.41 -10.69
CA GLU A 268 -12.52 -17.00 -9.41
C GLU A 268 -14.01 -16.80 -9.12
N ALA A 269 -14.57 -15.66 -9.50
CA ALA A 269 -15.98 -15.32 -9.37
C ALA A 269 -16.89 -16.00 -10.42
N SER A 270 -16.39 -17.01 -11.14
CA SER A 270 -17.12 -17.83 -12.14
C SER A 270 -17.49 -17.10 -13.44
N TYR A 271 -16.88 -15.95 -13.74
CA TYR A 271 -16.89 -15.36 -15.06
C TYR A 271 -15.82 -15.98 -15.95
N GLN A 272 -15.92 -15.72 -17.25
CA GLN A 272 -14.92 -16.08 -18.26
C GLN A 272 -14.24 -14.81 -18.80
N PRO A 273 -13.25 -14.27 -18.09
CA PRO A 273 -12.59 -13.05 -18.52
C PRO A 273 -11.73 -13.26 -19.75
N ILE A 274 -11.76 -12.32 -20.68
CA ILE A 274 -10.91 -12.27 -21.87
C ILE A 274 -10.06 -11.01 -21.80
N PHE A 275 -8.75 -11.17 -21.73
CA PHE A 275 -7.79 -10.07 -21.68
C PHE A 275 -7.26 -9.79 -23.11
N LEU A 276 -7.53 -8.59 -23.62
CA LEU A 276 -7.15 -8.17 -24.96
C LEU A 276 -6.09 -7.07 -24.88
N GLU A 277 -5.04 -7.27 -25.66
CA GLU A 277 -3.97 -6.32 -25.91
C GLU A 277 -4.00 -5.88 -27.38
N LYS A 278 -3.27 -4.82 -27.73
CA LYS A 278 -3.22 -4.25 -29.09
C LYS A 278 -2.92 -5.29 -30.18
N GLU A 279 -2.03 -6.24 -29.89
CA GLU A 279 -1.58 -7.30 -30.80
C GLU A 279 -2.68 -8.31 -31.16
N ASP A 280 -3.74 -8.41 -30.34
CA ASP A 280 -4.85 -9.31 -30.58
C ASP A 280 -5.80 -8.80 -31.69
N PHE A 281 -5.74 -7.50 -32.04
CA PHE A 281 -6.65 -6.85 -33.00
C PHE A 281 -6.22 -7.08 -34.46
N THR A 282 -6.26 -8.35 -34.88
CA THR A 282 -5.87 -8.79 -36.22
C THR A 282 -7.05 -9.05 -37.19
N SER A 283 -8.29 -9.03 -36.69
CA SER A 283 -9.49 -9.31 -37.45
C SER A 283 -10.44 -8.09 -37.50
N ARG A 284 -11.27 -8.02 -38.55
CA ARG A 284 -12.24 -6.94 -38.74
C ARG A 284 -13.46 -7.03 -37.80
N LYS A 285 -13.73 -8.18 -37.17
CA LYS A 285 -14.90 -8.40 -36.30
C LYS A 285 -14.44 -8.67 -34.88
N ILE A 286 -14.96 -7.94 -33.93
CA ILE A 286 -14.62 -8.08 -32.51
C ILE A 286 -14.94 -9.48 -31.96
N ASP A 287 -16.08 -10.06 -32.32
CA ASP A 287 -16.46 -11.40 -31.87
C ASP A 287 -15.47 -12.49 -32.33
N LYS A 288 -14.86 -12.30 -33.52
CA LYS A 288 -13.83 -13.22 -34.02
C LYS A 288 -12.54 -13.07 -33.19
N ILE A 289 -12.17 -11.84 -32.83
CA ILE A 289 -11.00 -11.57 -31.97
C ILE A 289 -11.18 -12.24 -30.61
N ILE A 290 -12.35 -12.00 -30.00
CA ILE A 290 -12.68 -12.58 -28.68
C ILE A 290 -12.69 -14.11 -28.74
N SER A 291 -13.31 -14.71 -29.78
CA SER A 291 -13.31 -16.17 -29.95
C SER A 291 -11.91 -16.74 -30.14
N GLN A 292 -11.04 -16.07 -30.90
CA GLN A 292 -9.65 -16.48 -31.06
C GLN A 292 -8.86 -16.37 -29.77
N LYS A 293 -9.05 -15.28 -29.01
CA LYS A 293 -8.39 -15.11 -27.72
C LYS A 293 -8.91 -16.11 -26.69
N TYR A 294 -10.22 -16.45 -26.71
CA TYR A 294 -10.79 -17.49 -25.87
C TYR A 294 -10.09 -18.83 -26.05
N ILE A 295 -9.95 -19.29 -27.31
CA ILE A 295 -9.24 -20.54 -27.65
C ILE A 295 -7.76 -20.50 -27.21
N LYS A 296 -7.13 -19.34 -27.26
CA LYS A 296 -5.76 -19.16 -26.76
C LYS A 296 -5.68 -19.22 -25.23
N THR A 297 -6.68 -18.72 -24.54
CA THR A 297 -6.73 -18.58 -23.08
C THR A 297 -7.18 -19.86 -22.38
N TYR A 298 -8.23 -20.50 -22.88
CA TYR A 298 -8.89 -21.65 -22.23
C TYR A 298 -8.54 -22.96 -22.92
N LEU A 299 -8.67 -24.07 -22.19
CA LEU A 299 -8.47 -25.43 -22.71
C LEU A 299 -9.64 -25.91 -23.58
N THR A 300 -10.80 -25.31 -23.40
CA THR A 300 -12.03 -25.67 -24.11
C THR A 300 -12.31 -24.75 -25.30
N ILE A 301 -13.08 -25.23 -26.25
CA ILE A 301 -13.54 -24.44 -27.40
C ILE A 301 -14.71 -23.56 -26.96
N HIS A 302 -14.68 -22.29 -27.36
CA HIS A 302 -15.76 -21.34 -27.09
C HIS A 302 -17.13 -21.90 -27.50
N ARG A 303 -17.97 -22.16 -26.55
CA ARG A 303 -19.39 -22.50 -26.75
C ARG A 303 -20.16 -21.18 -26.62
N ASN A 304 -20.81 -20.73 -27.65
CA ASN A 304 -21.56 -19.47 -27.89
C ASN A 304 -22.33 -18.80 -26.71
N LYS A 305 -21.98 -19.06 -25.46
CA LYS A 305 -22.54 -18.41 -24.27
C LYS A 305 -21.71 -17.18 -23.96
N THR A 306 -22.12 -16.02 -24.47
CA THR A 306 -21.46 -14.72 -24.26
C THR A 306 -21.85 -14.07 -22.92
N GLU A 307 -22.87 -14.60 -22.24
CA GLU A 307 -23.49 -14.02 -21.05
C GLU A 307 -22.57 -13.99 -19.82
N ASN A 308 -21.56 -14.88 -19.78
CA ASN A 308 -20.57 -14.93 -18.70
C ASN A 308 -19.19 -14.36 -19.09
N ILE A 309 -19.04 -13.90 -20.33
CA ILE A 309 -17.76 -13.34 -20.77
C ILE A 309 -17.64 -11.88 -20.35
N ILE A 310 -16.54 -11.54 -19.68
CA ILE A 310 -16.14 -10.17 -19.39
C ILE A 310 -14.88 -9.86 -20.19
N VAL A 311 -14.93 -8.81 -21.00
CA VAL A 311 -13.82 -8.39 -21.86
C VAL A 311 -13.04 -7.27 -21.17
N LEU A 312 -11.77 -7.50 -20.98
CA LEU A 312 -10.80 -6.54 -20.43
C LEU A 312 -9.91 -6.07 -21.58
N VAL A 313 -9.91 -4.79 -21.89
CA VAL A 313 -9.12 -4.20 -22.98
C VAL A 313 -8.08 -3.26 -22.40
N ASP A 314 -6.82 -3.70 -22.40
CA ASP A 314 -5.70 -2.85 -21.96
C ASP A 314 -5.26 -1.89 -23.06
N ASP A 315 -4.73 -0.73 -22.68
CA ASP A 315 -4.27 0.32 -23.59
C ASP A 315 -5.25 0.62 -24.74
N TYR A 316 -6.56 0.63 -24.44
CA TYR A 316 -7.64 0.86 -25.42
C TYR A 316 -7.42 2.12 -26.29
N HIS A 317 -6.79 3.17 -25.73
CA HIS A 317 -6.44 4.39 -26.44
C HIS A 317 -5.44 4.18 -27.58
N SER A 318 -4.69 3.09 -27.59
CA SER A 318 -3.71 2.75 -28.63
C SER A 318 -4.31 2.01 -29.82
N LEU A 319 -5.61 1.68 -29.76
CA LEU A 319 -6.32 0.98 -30.82
C LEU A 319 -6.78 1.93 -31.93
N ASP A 320 -6.92 1.42 -33.14
CA ASP A 320 -7.55 2.16 -34.24
C ASP A 320 -9.00 2.54 -33.89
N VAL A 321 -9.44 3.72 -34.27
CA VAL A 321 -10.78 4.29 -33.98
C VAL A 321 -11.91 3.32 -34.36
N LYS A 322 -11.72 2.52 -35.39
CA LYS A 322 -12.67 1.50 -35.81
C LYS A 322 -12.89 0.43 -34.72
N TYR A 323 -11.80 -0.13 -34.17
CA TYR A 323 -11.89 -1.15 -33.11
C TYR A 323 -12.44 -0.53 -31.82
N GLN A 324 -12.08 0.69 -31.50
CA GLN A 324 -12.63 1.42 -30.37
C GLN A 324 -14.16 1.50 -30.46
N ARG A 325 -14.71 1.85 -31.64
CA ARG A 325 -16.15 1.90 -31.88
C ARG A 325 -16.81 0.52 -31.76
N ASP A 326 -16.24 -0.50 -32.42
CA ASP A 326 -16.80 -1.86 -32.44
C ASP A 326 -16.88 -2.46 -31.01
N ILE A 327 -15.90 -2.19 -30.14
CA ILE A 327 -15.91 -2.59 -28.72
C ILE A 327 -17.08 -1.93 -27.97
N LEU A 328 -17.26 -0.64 -28.14
CA LEU A 328 -18.31 0.11 -27.45
C LEU A 328 -19.72 -0.25 -27.92
N GLU A 329 -19.89 -0.56 -29.19
CA GLU A 329 -21.16 -0.96 -29.79
C GLU A 329 -21.54 -2.41 -29.45
N SER A 330 -20.54 -3.26 -29.06
CA SER A 330 -20.80 -4.66 -28.69
C SER A 330 -21.64 -4.74 -27.40
N SER A 331 -22.74 -5.49 -27.43
CA SER A 331 -23.69 -5.59 -26.31
C SER A 331 -23.90 -7.04 -25.80
N ASN A 332 -23.15 -8.00 -26.35
CA ASN A 332 -23.43 -9.41 -26.16
C ASN A 332 -22.62 -10.05 -24.99
N TYR A 333 -21.90 -9.25 -24.21
CA TYR A 333 -21.01 -9.72 -23.13
C TYR A 333 -21.53 -9.26 -21.77
N ALA A 334 -21.19 -10.01 -20.71
CA ALA A 334 -21.55 -9.70 -19.33
C ALA A 334 -20.99 -8.33 -18.88
N GLY A 335 -19.81 -7.99 -19.39
CA GLY A 335 -19.18 -6.69 -19.13
C GLY A 335 -18.03 -6.39 -20.09
N ILE A 336 -17.71 -5.10 -20.23
CA ILE A 336 -16.56 -4.62 -21.01
C ILE A 336 -15.86 -3.56 -20.18
N LEU A 337 -14.63 -3.85 -19.76
CA LEU A 337 -13.79 -2.96 -18.98
C LEU A 337 -12.66 -2.45 -19.87
N ILE A 338 -12.61 -1.16 -20.15
CA ILE A 338 -11.55 -0.55 -20.96
C ILE A 338 -10.61 0.26 -20.08
N PHE A 339 -9.30 0.11 -20.29
CA PHE A 339 -8.25 0.81 -19.56
C PHE A 339 -7.62 1.85 -20.47
N VAL A 340 -7.54 3.09 -20.01
CA VAL A 340 -7.06 4.22 -20.78
C VAL A 340 -6.13 5.12 -19.98
N ASP A 341 -5.26 5.85 -20.68
CA ASP A 341 -4.49 6.93 -20.08
C ASP A 341 -5.39 8.16 -19.83
N ASP A 342 -5.07 8.94 -18.82
CA ASP A 342 -5.77 10.14 -18.40
C ASP A 342 -5.90 11.18 -19.55
N ILE A 343 -4.85 11.34 -20.36
CA ILE A 343 -4.83 12.27 -21.50
C ILE A 343 -5.86 11.86 -22.56
N PHE A 344 -5.98 10.55 -22.83
CA PHE A 344 -6.96 10.06 -23.81
C PHE A 344 -8.40 10.29 -23.32
N ASP A 345 -8.68 10.10 -22.03
CA ASP A 345 -10.01 10.29 -21.46
C ASP A 345 -10.56 11.70 -21.71
N ILE A 346 -9.71 12.72 -21.71
CA ILE A 346 -10.10 14.12 -21.94
C ILE A 346 -10.70 14.31 -23.35
N SER A 347 -10.12 13.67 -24.35
CA SER A 347 -10.51 13.78 -25.76
C SER A 347 -11.54 12.73 -26.19
N PHE A 348 -11.97 11.83 -25.28
CA PHE A 348 -12.84 10.72 -25.64
C PHE A 348 -14.30 11.15 -25.81
N PRO A 349 -14.88 11.11 -27.04
CA PRO A 349 -16.18 11.71 -27.31
C PRO A 349 -17.37 11.01 -26.65
N GLN A 350 -17.23 9.72 -26.32
CA GLN A 350 -18.30 8.85 -25.83
C GLN A 350 -18.22 8.58 -24.33
N LYS A 351 -17.38 9.32 -23.59
CA LYS A 351 -17.16 9.12 -22.16
C LYS A 351 -18.44 9.15 -21.30
N ASN A 352 -19.44 9.91 -21.70
CA ASN A 352 -20.73 10.03 -20.98
C ASN A 352 -21.62 8.79 -21.08
N LEU A 353 -21.27 7.81 -21.93
CA LEU A 353 -22.00 6.56 -22.10
C LEU A 353 -21.46 5.42 -21.21
N LEU A 354 -20.36 5.66 -20.49
CA LEU A 354 -19.65 4.68 -19.72
C LEU A 354 -19.59 5.07 -18.24
N LEU A 355 -19.58 4.08 -17.36
CA LEU A 355 -19.23 4.31 -15.96
C LEU A 355 -17.73 4.57 -15.87
N ARG A 356 -17.36 5.76 -15.38
CA ARG A 356 -15.96 6.21 -15.33
C ARG A 356 -15.39 6.08 -13.94
N TYR A 357 -14.21 5.44 -13.85
CA TYR A 357 -13.44 5.24 -12.64
C TYR A 357 -12.01 5.72 -12.86
N THR A 358 -11.47 6.51 -11.94
CA THR A 358 -10.08 6.99 -12.02
C THR A 358 -9.26 6.35 -10.90
N ILE A 359 -8.15 5.68 -11.26
CA ILE A 359 -7.22 5.06 -10.31
C ILE A 359 -6.53 6.15 -9.50
N GLN A 360 -6.59 6.04 -8.18
CA GLN A 360 -5.97 6.97 -7.26
C GLN A 360 -4.60 6.47 -6.77
N PRO A 361 -3.67 7.37 -6.42
CA PRO A 361 -2.46 7.00 -5.67
C PRO A 361 -2.81 6.28 -4.39
N MET A 362 -1.95 5.37 -3.94
CA MET A 362 -2.18 4.61 -2.72
C MET A 362 -2.13 5.49 -1.48
N LYS A 363 -3.21 5.50 -0.73
CA LYS A 363 -3.30 6.12 0.60
C LYS A 363 -2.38 5.42 1.61
N PRO A 364 -2.04 6.06 2.75
CA PRO A 364 -1.23 5.48 3.81
C PRO A 364 -1.62 4.07 4.23
N THR A 365 -2.91 3.79 4.41
CA THR A 365 -3.43 2.46 4.75
C THR A 365 -3.10 1.41 3.69
N LEU A 366 -3.28 1.73 2.42
CA LEU A 366 -2.98 0.82 1.30
C LEU A 366 -1.48 0.62 1.11
N ARG A 367 -0.65 1.65 1.36
CA ARG A 367 0.81 1.52 1.35
C ARG A 367 1.28 0.51 2.40
N VAL A 368 0.72 0.59 3.60
CA VAL A 368 1.01 -0.37 4.68
C VAL A 368 0.54 -1.78 4.33
N GLU A 369 -0.63 -1.93 3.71
CA GLU A 369 -1.12 -3.23 3.22
C GLU A 369 -0.15 -3.84 2.19
N LEU A 370 0.29 -3.06 1.19
CA LEU A 370 1.26 -3.50 0.18
C LEU A 370 2.59 -3.94 0.81
N ILE A 371 3.11 -3.19 1.79
CA ILE A 371 4.33 -3.56 2.52
C ILE A 371 4.14 -4.89 3.25
N LYS A 372 3.02 -5.07 3.95
CA LYS A 372 2.71 -6.31 4.68
C LYS A 372 2.60 -7.51 3.73
N ASN A 373 1.92 -7.35 2.59
CA ASN A 373 1.79 -8.40 1.57
C ASN A 373 3.16 -8.79 1.02
N LEU A 374 4.02 -7.81 0.69
CA LEU A 374 5.37 -8.08 0.21
C LEU A 374 6.21 -8.83 1.26
N MET A 375 6.19 -8.40 2.52
CA MET A 375 6.92 -9.07 3.60
C MET A 375 6.44 -10.51 3.82
N HIS A 376 5.14 -10.75 3.71
CA HIS A 376 4.55 -12.09 3.81
C HIS A 376 4.99 -12.96 2.63
N ALA A 377 4.87 -12.46 1.42
CA ALA A 377 5.26 -13.16 0.19
C ALA A 377 6.76 -13.51 0.15
N GLN A 378 7.61 -12.62 0.66
CA GLN A 378 9.06 -12.87 0.81
C GLN A 378 9.40 -13.79 1.99
N LYS A 379 8.40 -14.24 2.77
CA LYS A 379 8.57 -15.12 3.94
C LYS A 379 9.58 -14.58 4.97
N ILE A 380 9.58 -13.26 5.17
CA ILE A 380 10.46 -12.61 6.15
C ILE A 380 10.01 -13.05 7.54
N SER A 381 10.89 -13.72 8.27
CA SER A 381 10.61 -14.14 9.64
C SER A 381 10.93 -13.02 10.63
N PHE A 382 9.99 -12.72 11.50
CA PHE A 382 10.16 -11.76 12.59
C PHE A 382 10.18 -12.49 13.93
N ALA A 383 10.92 -11.94 14.85
CA ALA A 383 11.01 -12.55 16.19
C ALA A 383 9.70 -12.36 16.99
N ASN A 384 8.93 -11.32 16.71
CA ASN A 384 7.60 -11.00 17.27
C ASN A 384 6.88 -10.01 16.37
N GLU A 385 5.62 -9.73 16.69
CA GLU A 385 4.77 -8.80 15.94
C GLU A 385 5.30 -7.36 16.00
N ASN A 386 5.85 -6.92 17.12
CA ASN A 386 6.43 -5.57 17.23
C ASN A 386 7.62 -5.37 16.28
N ASP A 387 8.48 -6.39 16.10
CA ASP A 387 9.57 -6.33 15.12
C ASP A 387 9.02 -6.21 13.70
N ARG A 388 7.89 -6.89 13.42
CA ARG A 388 7.19 -6.78 12.14
C ARG A 388 6.63 -5.38 11.93
N LEU A 389 5.90 -4.84 12.92
CA LEU A 389 5.31 -3.50 12.85
C LEU A 389 6.38 -2.42 12.72
N LYS A 390 7.48 -2.53 13.48
CA LYS A 390 8.62 -1.61 13.35
C LYS A 390 9.18 -1.63 11.94
N LYS A 391 9.32 -2.81 11.34
CA LYS A 391 9.81 -2.93 9.96
C LYS A 391 8.85 -2.33 8.96
N VAL A 392 7.55 -2.50 9.17
CA VAL A 392 6.51 -1.83 8.37
C VAL A 392 6.62 -0.31 8.48
N ASP A 393 6.82 0.22 9.69
CA ASP A 393 6.96 1.67 9.90
C ASP A 393 8.26 2.23 9.29
N GLU A 394 9.37 1.52 9.43
CA GLU A 394 10.64 1.87 8.74
C GLU A 394 10.46 1.93 7.22
N SER A 395 9.80 0.92 6.65
CA SER A 395 9.52 0.85 5.22
C SER A 395 8.54 1.94 4.79
N THR A 396 7.52 2.23 5.60
CA THR A 396 6.57 3.32 5.35
C THR A 396 7.27 4.68 5.37
N ASN A 397 8.13 4.93 6.35
CA ASN A 397 8.90 6.17 6.44
C ASN A 397 9.87 6.32 5.26
N LEU A 398 10.52 5.23 4.84
CA LEU A 398 11.37 5.22 3.64
C LEU A 398 10.57 5.60 2.39
N ILE A 399 9.41 5.00 2.18
CA ILE A 399 8.53 5.30 1.06
C ILE A 399 8.08 6.76 1.10
N ASN A 400 7.53 7.21 2.23
CA ASN A 400 7.02 8.57 2.38
C ASN A 400 8.11 9.62 2.14
N SER A 401 9.31 9.41 2.69
CA SER A 401 10.44 10.31 2.46
C SER A 401 10.92 10.28 1.01
N SER A 402 10.97 9.10 0.38
CA SER A 402 11.41 8.94 -1.02
C SER A 402 10.41 9.50 -2.02
N LEU A 403 9.13 9.40 -1.75
CA LEU A 403 8.08 9.94 -2.62
C LEU A 403 7.76 11.42 -2.30
N GLY A 404 8.37 12.02 -1.27
CA GLY A 404 8.11 13.39 -0.83
C GLY A 404 6.73 13.58 -0.17
N LEU A 405 6.13 12.50 0.32
CA LEU A 405 4.79 12.52 0.93
C LEU A 405 4.83 13.15 2.34
N GLY A 406 3.77 13.86 2.70
CA GLY A 406 3.64 14.48 4.03
C GLY A 406 4.36 15.80 4.21
N LYS A 407 4.89 16.42 3.13
CA LYS A 407 5.64 17.69 3.18
C LYS A 407 4.89 18.88 2.56
N GLY A 408 3.58 18.80 2.42
CA GLY A 408 2.77 19.87 1.82
C GLY A 408 2.48 19.69 0.32
N TYR A 409 3.05 18.67 -0.32
CA TYR A 409 2.64 18.26 -1.66
C TYR A 409 1.37 17.43 -1.60
N LYS A 410 0.43 17.68 -2.51
CA LYS A 410 -0.80 16.90 -2.66
C LYS A 410 -0.55 15.40 -2.81
N ASN A 411 0.33 15.05 -3.75
CA ASN A 411 0.61 13.67 -4.14
C ASN A 411 2.09 13.30 -3.96
N GLY A 412 2.85 14.10 -3.20
CA GLY A 412 4.29 13.97 -3.13
C GLY A 412 4.99 14.46 -4.40
N ILE A 413 6.31 14.32 -4.45
CA ILE A 413 7.12 14.58 -5.65
C ILE A 413 6.84 13.52 -6.71
N VAL A 414 6.56 12.29 -6.24
CA VAL A 414 6.17 11.14 -7.05
C VAL A 414 4.86 10.58 -6.49
N PRO A 415 3.86 10.34 -7.33
CA PRO A 415 2.61 9.74 -6.86
C PRO A 415 2.86 8.35 -6.28
N ALA A 416 2.16 8.03 -5.20
CA ALA A 416 2.31 6.76 -4.49
C ALA A 416 1.68 5.58 -5.25
N PHE A 417 2.15 5.31 -6.47
CA PHE A 417 1.73 4.14 -7.24
C PHE A 417 2.55 2.90 -6.87
N PRO A 418 1.97 1.69 -7.01
CA PRO A 418 2.62 0.44 -6.64
C PRO A 418 4.01 0.24 -7.24
N LEU A 419 4.20 0.61 -8.50
CA LEU A 419 5.49 0.50 -9.19
C LEU A 419 6.60 1.25 -8.44
N TYR A 420 6.35 2.50 -8.07
CA TYR A 420 7.33 3.31 -7.37
C TYR A 420 7.61 2.78 -5.97
N ILE A 421 6.56 2.41 -5.23
CA ILE A 421 6.69 1.84 -3.89
C ILE A 421 7.52 0.55 -3.91
N LEU A 422 7.20 -0.38 -4.80
CA LEU A 422 7.90 -1.66 -4.91
C LEU A 422 9.35 -1.48 -5.38
N THR A 423 9.61 -0.52 -6.27
CA THR A 423 10.99 -0.21 -6.72
C THR A 423 11.83 0.35 -5.57
N ILE A 424 11.28 1.25 -4.75
CA ILE A 424 11.97 1.79 -3.57
C ILE A 424 12.28 0.67 -2.58
N LEU A 425 11.32 -0.20 -2.30
CA LEU A 425 11.50 -1.34 -1.39
C LEU A 425 12.53 -2.35 -1.93
N GLY A 426 12.48 -2.66 -3.23
CA GLY A 426 13.42 -3.56 -3.88
C GLY A 426 14.85 -3.01 -3.89
N ALA A 427 15.02 -1.76 -4.29
CA ALA A 427 16.32 -1.09 -4.25
C ALA A 427 16.94 -1.09 -2.85
N SER A 428 16.12 -0.85 -1.81
CA SER A 428 16.59 -0.85 -0.42
C SER A 428 17.02 -2.25 0.06
N ALA A 429 16.39 -3.32 -0.42
CA ALA A 429 16.73 -4.70 -0.09
C ALA A 429 18.05 -5.13 -0.73
N ASP A 430 18.28 -4.76 -1.99
CA ASP A 430 19.52 -5.08 -2.74
C ASP A 430 20.75 -4.44 -2.12
N VAL A 431 20.61 -3.21 -1.69
CA VAL A 431 21.67 -2.44 -1.03
C VAL A 431 22.06 -3.05 0.32
N ARG A 432 21.08 -3.53 1.10
CA ARG A 432 21.35 -4.20 2.40
C ARG A 432 22.12 -5.52 2.26
N ASN A 433 21.94 -6.23 1.16
CA ASN A 433 22.60 -7.53 0.94
C ASN A 433 24.03 -7.41 0.39
N LYS A 434 24.42 -6.27 -0.17
CA LYS A 434 25.72 -6.07 -0.84
C LYS A 434 26.67 -5.11 -0.13
N LEU A 435 26.16 -4.24 0.74
CA LEU A 435 26.96 -3.25 1.45
C LEU A 435 26.42 -3.16 2.89
N ASP A 436 27.29 -3.25 3.88
CA ASP A 436 27.01 -3.05 5.32
C ASP A 436 26.55 -1.60 5.66
N SER A 437 26.13 -0.84 4.67
CA SER A 437 25.74 0.55 4.81
C SER A 437 24.33 0.77 4.24
N PRO A 438 23.44 1.44 4.97
CA PRO A 438 22.12 1.80 4.48
C PRO A 438 22.27 2.90 3.42
N ILE A 439 22.45 2.53 2.17
CA ILE A 439 22.32 3.47 1.06
C ILE A 439 20.84 3.72 0.86
N SER A 440 20.28 4.60 1.64
CA SER A 440 18.99 5.24 1.38
C SER A 440 19.18 6.35 0.36
N SER A 441 19.79 6.09 -0.79
CA SER A 441 19.97 7.17 -1.71
C SER A 441 18.72 7.37 -2.54
N HIS A 442 17.97 8.43 -2.25
CA HIS A 442 16.89 8.92 -3.12
C HIS A 442 17.33 8.90 -4.59
N GLY A 443 18.51 9.42 -4.91
CA GLY A 443 19.01 9.47 -6.26
C GLY A 443 19.14 8.10 -6.94
N HIS A 444 19.55 7.05 -6.23
CA HIS A 444 19.64 5.70 -6.82
C HIS A 444 18.26 5.09 -7.09
N CYS A 445 17.27 5.32 -6.24
CA CYS A 445 15.90 4.87 -6.50
C CYS A 445 15.34 5.51 -7.78
N TYR A 446 15.54 6.82 -7.94
CA TYR A 446 15.07 7.53 -9.14
C TYR A 446 15.86 7.16 -10.39
N GLN A 447 17.16 6.98 -10.29
CA GLN A 447 17.97 6.50 -11.40
C GLN A 447 17.51 5.11 -11.86
N LEU A 448 17.20 4.22 -10.91
CA LEU A 448 16.67 2.89 -11.21
C LEU A 448 15.29 2.99 -11.88
N LEU A 449 14.39 3.84 -11.36
CA LEU A 449 13.08 4.08 -11.96
C LEU A 449 13.18 4.56 -13.41
N ILE A 450 14.03 5.54 -13.68
CA ILE A 450 14.26 6.07 -15.01
C ILE A 450 14.85 4.99 -15.93
N SER A 451 15.85 4.24 -15.47
CA SER A 451 16.48 3.15 -16.23
C SER A 451 15.48 2.04 -16.58
N LEU A 452 14.67 1.61 -15.60
CA LEU A 452 13.61 0.62 -15.84
C LEU A 452 12.57 1.11 -16.84
N THR A 453 12.20 2.39 -16.75
CA THR A 453 11.23 3.01 -17.66
C THR A 453 11.76 3.00 -19.11
N LEU A 454 13.04 3.33 -19.31
CA LEU A 454 13.69 3.28 -20.62
C LEU A 454 13.80 1.85 -21.16
N GLN A 455 14.24 0.90 -20.34
CA GLN A 455 14.36 -0.52 -20.72
C GLN A 455 13.01 -1.17 -21.06
N ASN A 456 11.95 -0.84 -20.33
CA ASN A 456 10.59 -1.33 -20.61
C ASN A 456 10.06 -0.92 -21.99
N CYS A 457 10.58 0.15 -22.57
CA CYS A 457 10.23 0.60 -23.91
C CYS A 457 11.14 0.02 -24.99
N GLY A 458 11.99 -0.97 -24.66
CA GLY A 458 12.87 -1.65 -25.59
C GLY A 458 14.10 -0.83 -26.00
N ILE A 459 14.47 0.21 -25.20
CA ILE A 459 15.68 0.99 -25.44
C ILE A 459 16.88 0.17 -24.97
N GLU A 460 17.79 -0.12 -25.88
CA GLU A 460 19.01 -0.88 -25.62
C GLU A 460 20.01 -0.08 -24.76
N ASN A 461 20.81 -0.78 -23.99
CA ASN A 461 21.73 -0.13 -23.03
C ASN A 461 22.74 0.83 -23.71
N ASP A 462 23.13 0.57 -24.95
CA ASP A 462 24.05 1.40 -25.72
C ASP A 462 23.43 2.72 -26.24
N THR A 463 22.10 2.81 -26.27
CA THR A 463 21.37 4.00 -26.72
C THR A 463 20.74 4.81 -25.58
N ILE A 464 20.69 4.25 -24.37
CA ILE A 464 20.11 4.92 -23.19
C ILE A 464 20.74 6.28 -22.93
N ASP A 465 22.04 6.42 -23.07
CA ASP A 465 22.77 7.67 -22.84
C ASP A 465 22.31 8.82 -23.73
N SER A 466 21.90 8.54 -24.96
CA SER A 466 21.37 9.59 -25.84
C SER A 466 20.05 10.16 -25.35
N TYR A 467 19.16 9.30 -24.83
CA TYR A 467 17.88 9.74 -24.24
C TYR A 467 18.08 10.53 -22.93
N ILE A 468 19.01 10.05 -22.09
CA ILE A 468 19.39 10.76 -20.85
C ILE A 468 19.94 12.14 -21.18
N ASN A 469 20.82 12.24 -22.20
CA ASN A 469 21.38 13.50 -22.63
C ASN A 469 20.31 14.48 -23.12
N LEU A 470 19.41 14.05 -24.01
CA LEU A 470 18.32 14.89 -24.48
C LEU A 470 17.44 15.43 -23.33
N LEU A 471 17.07 14.56 -22.39
CA LEU A 471 16.27 14.94 -21.22
C LEU A 471 17.01 15.90 -20.28
N THR A 472 18.32 15.73 -20.12
CA THR A 472 19.18 16.61 -19.34
C THR A 472 19.18 18.03 -19.94
N TYR A 473 19.35 18.15 -21.26
CA TYR A 473 19.33 19.44 -21.94
C TYR A 473 17.91 20.05 -22.01
N LEU A 474 16.87 19.23 -22.10
CA LEU A 474 15.48 19.71 -22.02
C LEU A 474 15.18 20.34 -20.65
N ALA A 475 15.64 19.70 -19.57
CA ALA A 475 15.47 20.24 -18.22
C ALA A 475 16.19 21.58 -18.05
N SER A 476 17.42 21.69 -18.54
CA SER A 476 18.17 22.93 -18.57
C SER A 476 17.50 24.02 -19.41
N TYR A 477 16.98 23.66 -20.59
CA TYR A 477 16.29 24.62 -21.47
C TYR A 477 15.03 25.20 -20.80
N LEU A 478 14.26 24.36 -20.10
CA LEU A 478 13.09 24.78 -19.31
C LEU A 478 13.51 25.75 -18.20
N TYR A 479 14.51 25.40 -17.42
CA TYR A 479 15.02 26.23 -16.30
C TYR A 479 15.47 27.63 -16.77
N HIS A 480 16.33 27.71 -17.79
CA HIS A 480 16.86 28.97 -18.28
C HIS A 480 15.85 29.86 -19.00
N ASN A 481 14.73 29.29 -19.45
CA ASN A 481 13.64 30.07 -20.05
C ASN A 481 12.50 30.35 -19.04
N ASP A 482 12.65 29.99 -17.76
CA ASP A 482 11.65 30.14 -16.70
C ASP A 482 10.31 29.50 -17.10
N LYS A 483 10.38 28.25 -17.60
CA LYS A 483 9.24 27.51 -18.10
C LYS A 483 9.14 26.12 -17.46
N LYS A 484 7.91 25.66 -17.25
CA LYS A 484 7.62 24.29 -16.83
C LYS A 484 7.09 23.42 -17.98
N GLU A 485 6.68 24.05 -19.08
CA GLU A 485 6.07 23.42 -20.24
C GLU A 485 6.45 24.13 -21.54
N LEU A 486 6.42 23.40 -22.66
CA LEU A 486 6.73 23.92 -23.99
C LEU A 486 5.56 23.66 -24.95
N THR A 487 5.18 24.66 -25.71
CA THR A 487 4.32 24.49 -26.87
C THR A 487 5.02 23.66 -27.95
N GLN A 488 4.27 23.10 -28.90
CA GLN A 488 4.83 22.36 -30.04
C GLN A 488 5.97 23.13 -30.73
N LYS A 489 5.76 24.45 -30.97
CA LYS A 489 6.73 25.30 -31.65
C LYS A 489 8.01 25.54 -30.83
N GLU A 490 7.86 25.62 -29.50
CA GLU A 490 9.00 25.81 -28.60
C GLU A 490 9.80 24.52 -28.44
N PHE A 491 9.12 23.37 -28.46
CA PHE A 491 9.78 22.07 -28.43
C PHE A 491 10.58 21.81 -29.72
N GLU A 492 10.01 22.17 -30.87
CA GLU A 492 10.73 22.09 -32.15
C GLU A 492 11.96 23.02 -32.15
N LYS A 493 11.81 24.26 -31.60
CA LYS A 493 12.95 25.18 -31.44
C LYS A 493 14.03 24.62 -30.50
N PHE A 494 13.60 23.98 -29.41
CA PHE A 494 14.54 23.27 -28.53
C PHE A 494 15.32 22.19 -29.29
N LEU A 495 14.63 21.34 -30.06
CA LEU A 495 15.28 20.31 -30.87
C LEU A 495 16.25 20.89 -31.92
N GLU A 496 15.92 22.03 -32.54
CA GLU A 496 16.84 22.74 -33.45
C GLU A 496 18.10 23.20 -32.75
N VAL A 497 18.01 23.70 -31.51
CA VAL A 497 19.16 24.08 -30.70
C VAL A 497 19.98 22.86 -30.32
N TYR A 498 19.32 21.83 -29.80
CA TYR A 498 19.98 20.59 -29.38
C TYR A 498 20.76 19.91 -30.53
N LYS A 499 20.16 19.85 -31.73
CA LYS A 499 20.76 19.23 -32.92
C LYS A 499 21.99 19.96 -33.46
N LYS A 500 22.32 21.16 -32.99
CA LYS A 500 23.59 21.83 -33.34
C LYS A 500 24.79 21.15 -32.72
N ASP A 501 24.61 20.62 -31.53
CA ASP A 501 25.67 20.05 -30.70
C ASP A 501 25.62 18.52 -30.67
N TYR A 502 24.40 17.93 -30.81
CA TYR A 502 24.18 16.51 -30.67
C TYR A 502 23.41 15.91 -31.85
N HIS A 503 23.78 14.71 -32.26
CA HIS A 503 23.16 14.04 -33.38
C HIS A 503 22.00 13.15 -32.94
N ILE A 504 20.82 13.31 -33.54
CA ILE A 504 19.66 12.42 -33.35
C ILE A 504 19.50 11.56 -34.62
N TYR A 505 19.72 10.24 -34.47
CA TYR A 505 19.54 9.31 -35.59
C TYR A 505 18.08 8.89 -35.69
N LYS A 506 17.48 8.96 -36.91
CA LYS A 506 16.06 8.62 -37.15
C LYS A 506 15.13 9.37 -36.18
N GLU A 507 15.12 10.69 -36.24
CA GLU A 507 14.45 11.58 -35.31
C GLU A 507 13.02 11.18 -34.95
N ASP A 508 12.19 10.83 -35.95
CA ASP A 508 10.78 10.47 -35.72
C ASP A 508 10.66 9.18 -34.88
N GLU A 509 11.47 8.17 -35.16
CA GLU A 509 11.49 6.91 -34.42
C GLU A 509 12.01 7.13 -32.98
N TYR A 510 13.05 7.92 -32.85
CA TYR A 510 13.65 8.29 -31.57
C TYR A 510 12.66 9.04 -30.67
N LEU A 511 11.99 10.08 -31.19
CA LEU A 511 11.01 10.85 -30.44
C LEU A 511 9.75 10.03 -30.11
N ASN A 512 9.28 9.19 -31.03
CA ASN A 512 8.17 8.29 -30.76
C ASN A 512 8.51 7.31 -29.62
N THR A 513 9.72 6.80 -29.59
CA THR A 513 10.18 5.93 -28.51
C THR A 513 10.30 6.69 -27.20
N LEU A 514 10.85 7.91 -27.22
CA LEU A 514 10.92 8.76 -26.05
C LEU A 514 9.52 9.03 -25.45
N PHE A 515 8.53 9.37 -26.28
CA PHE A 515 7.16 9.58 -25.79
C PHE A 515 6.52 8.30 -25.25
N LYS A 516 6.86 7.13 -25.80
CA LYS A 516 6.40 5.84 -25.25
C LYS A 516 6.95 5.57 -23.85
N THR A 517 8.09 6.13 -23.47
CA THR A 517 8.62 5.97 -22.12
C THR A 517 7.74 6.62 -21.06
N GLY A 518 6.98 7.65 -21.42
CA GLY A 518 6.20 8.43 -20.48
C GLY A 518 7.04 9.31 -19.54
N LEU A 519 8.34 9.51 -19.78
CA LEU A 519 9.16 10.47 -19.04
C LEU A 519 8.79 11.90 -19.35
N ILE A 520 8.39 12.16 -20.60
CA ILE A 520 7.75 13.39 -21.03
C ILE A 520 6.38 13.08 -21.66
N LYS A 521 5.44 13.97 -21.49
CA LYS A 521 4.07 13.83 -22.00
C LYS A 521 3.55 15.15 -22.57
N LYS A 522 2.43 15.09 -23.30
CA LYS A 522 1.65 16.27 -23.60
C LYS A 522 0.56 16.43 -22.54
N ASN A 523 0.44 17.64 -21.99
CA ASN A 523 -0.65 17.94 -21.07
C ASN A 523 -1.97 18.23 -21.81
N ASN A 524 -3.01 18.62 -21.07
CA ASN A 524 -4.36 18.90 -21.61
C ASN A 524 -4.41 20.02 -22.67
N PHE A 525 -3.40 20.89 -22.69
CA PHE A 525 -3.24 21.96 -23.65
C PHE A 525 -2.32 21.58 -24.80
N ALA A 526 -1.94 20.30 -24.92
CA ALA A 526 -0.99 19.75 -25.87
C ALA A 526 0.44 20.35 -25.74
N TYR A 527 0.82 20.82 -24.53
CA TYR A 527 2.17 21.26 -24.22
C TYR A 527 3.04 20.11 -23.73
N TYR A 528 4.30 20.11 -24.10
CA TYR A 528 5.27 19.11 -23.66
C TYR A 528 5.75 19.44 -22.25
N VAL A 529 5.63 18.45 -21.35
CA VAL A 529 6.00 18.55 -19.94
C VAL A 529 6.74 17.29 -19.51
N PHE A 530 7.61 17.39 -18.50
CA PHE A 530 8.03 16.18 -17.77
C PHE A 530 6.81 15.58 -17.07
N SER A 531 6.67 14.26 -17.10
CA SER A 531 5.47 13.59 -16.58
C SER A 531 5.33 13.76 -15.07
N TYR A 532 6.44 13.90 -14.39
CA TYR A 532 6.52 14.13 -12.95
C TYR A 532 7.68 15.06 -12.62
N ASP A 533 7.53 15.84 -11.57
CA ASP A 533 8.51 16.84 -11.13
C ASP A 533 9.86 16.21 -10.78
N TYR A 534 9.88 14.99 -10.19
CA TYR A 534 11.13 14.33 -9.85
C TYR A 534 12.01 14.03 -11.07
N ILE A 535 11.40 13.77 -12.24
CA ILE A 535 12.13 13.53 -13.49
C ILE A 535 12.84 14.82 -13.91
N TYR A 536 12.10 15.93 -13.85
CA TYR A 536 12.67 17.26 -14.12
C TYR A 536 13.82 17.57 -13.14
N TYR A 537 13.60 17.40 -11.83
CA TYR A 537 14.64 17.67 -10.83
C TYR A 537 15.87 16.77 -10.98
N PHE A 538 15.67 15.51 -11.32
CA PHE A 538 16.75 14.56 -11.56
C PHE A 538 17.63 14.99 -12.73
N PHE A 539 17.03 15.32 -13.88
CA PHE A 539 17.78 15.73 -15.06
C PHE A 539 18.37 17.12 -14.93
N LEU A 540 17.68 18.05 -14.29
CA LEU A 540 18.22 19.37 -14.00
C LEU A 540 19.39 19.29 -13.02
N GLY A 541 19.29 18.46 -11.96
CA GLY A 541 20.40 18.21 -11.04
C GLY A 541 21.61 17.59 -11.74
N LYS A 542 21.36 16.68 -12.72
CA LYS A 542 22.41 16.12 -13.58
C LYS A 542 23.09 17.20 -14.42
N TYR A 543 22.32 18.07 -15.08
CA TYR A 543 22.85 19.17 -15.84
C TYR A 543 23.75 20.09 -15.01
N PHE A 544 23.28 20.54 -13.85
CA PHE A 544 24.07 21.39 -12.95
C PHE A 544 25.31 20.69 -12.40
N SER A 545 25.26 19.37 -12.29
CA SER A 545 26.41 18.57 -11.89
C SER A 545 27.49 18.51 -12.96
N GLU A 546 27.11 18.43 -14.23
CA GLU A 546 28.00 18.37 -15.38
C GLU A 546 28.56 19.73 -15.76
N SER A 547 27.76 20.81 -15.61
CA SER A 547 28.13 22.21 -15.94
C SER A 547 28.37 23.04 -14.66
N PHE A 548 28.92 22.47 -13.58
CA PHE A 548 28.95 23.06 -12.25
C PHE A 548 29.66 24.44 -12.21
N ASP A 549 30.80 24.58 -12.88
CA ASP A 549 31.57 25.80 -12.84
C ASP A 549 30.93 26.91 -13.72
N GLU A 550 30.22 26.53 -14.75
CA GLU A 550 29.50 27.43 -15.65
C GLU A 550 28.21 27.95 -15.01
N GLU A 551 27.59 27.13 -14.19
CA GLU A 551 26.29 27.38 -13.56
C GLU A 551 26.41 27.75 -12.05
N ILE A 552 27.58 28.20 -11.61
CA ILE A 552 27.86 28.38 -10.18
C ILE A 552 26.89 29.38 -9.52
N GLU A 553 26.46 30.43 -10.27
CA GLU A 553 25.53 31.43 -9.78
C GLU A 553 24.14 30.88 -9.62
N SER A 554 23.65 30.06 -10.58
CA SER A 554 22.38 29.37 -10.53
C SER A 554 22.31 28.39 -9.35
N ILE A 555 23.38 27.62 -9.16
CA ILE A 555 23.52 26.67 -8.04
C ILE A 555 23.53 27.41 -6.69
N GLN A 556 24.27 28.53 -6.59
CA GLN A 556 24.29 29.34 -5.37
C GLN A 556 22.90 29.91 -5.04
N ASN A 557 22.16 30.36 -6.04
CA ASN A 557 20.78 30.85 -5.86
C ASN A 557 19.87 29.72 -5.35
N ILE A 558 19.94 28.51 -5.90
CA ILE A 558 19.22 27.33 -5.42
C ILE A 558 19.57 27.03 -3.95
N VAL A 559 20.86 27.02 -3.60
CA VAL A 559 21.32 26.73 -2.24
C VAL A 559 20.86 27.80 -1.24
N ASN A 560 20.82 29.07 -1.66
CA ASN A 560 20.38 30.16 -0.79
C ASN A 560 18.87 30.13 -0.48
N HIS A 561 18.08 29.48 -1.34
CA HIS A 561 16.62 29.41 -1.25
C HIS A 561 16.13 27.96 -1.09
N LEU A 562 16.73 27.17 -0.18
CA LEU A 562 16.30 25.81 0.14
C LEU A 562 14.95 25.75 0.88
N ASP A 563 14.39 26.89 1.29
CA ASP A 563 13.02 27.03 1.78
C ASP A 563 11.97 26.75 0.69
N PHE A 564 12.32 26.94 -0.58
CA PHE A 564 11.53 26.46 -1.69
C PHE A 564 11.84 24.98 -1.94
N GLU A 565 10.80 24.20 -1.91
CA GLU A 565 10.89 22.75 -1.99
C GLU A 565 11.51 22.28 -3.32
N GLU A 566 11.21 22.95 -4.42
CA GLU A 566 11.81 22.73 -5.74
C GLU A 566 13.34 22.82 -5.64
N ASN A 567 13.85 23.90 -5.05
CA ASN A 567 15.27 24.12 -4.87
C ASN A 567 15.93 23.05 -3.98
N GLY A 568 15.22 22.62 -2.90
CA GLY A 568 15.67 21.53 -2.04
C GLY A 568 15.86 20.23 -2.80
N ASN A 569 14.88 19.87 -3.64
CA ASN A 569 14.92 18.66 -4.45
C ASN A 569 16.03 18.74 -5.53
N ILE A 570 16.12 19.85 -6.24
CA ILE A 570 17.19 20.06 -7.22
C ILE A 570 18.57 19.94 -6.55
N CYS A 571 18.74 20.56 -5.36
CA CYS A 571 19.99 20.50 -4.60
C CYS A 571 20.38 19.06 -4.19
N ILE A 572 19.39 18.24 -3.78
CA ILE A 572 19.61 16.82 -3.47
C ILE A 572 20.12 16.08 -4.71
N PHE A 573 19.54 16.33 -5.89
CA PHE A 573 19.97 15.68 -7.13
C PHE A 573 21.34 16.22 -7.62
N ILE A 574 21.64 17.52 -7.46
CA ILE A 574 22.99 18.03 -7.71
C ILE A 574 24.00 17.30 -6.82
N ALA A 575 23.71 17.16 -5.52
CA ALA A 575 24.56 16.43 -4.59
C ALA A 575 24.64 14.92 -4.92
N HIS A 576 23.64 14.34 -5.52
CA HIS A 576 23.67 12.96 -5.99
C HIS A 576 24.62 12.77 -7.17
N HIS A 577 24.57 13.63 -8.16
CA HIS A 577 25.35 13.51 -9.39
C HIS A 577 26.77 14.09 -9.23
N SER A 578 26.98 15.13 -8.42
CA SER A 578 28.25 15.84 -8.27
C SER A 578 29.01 15.46 -7.01
N LYS A 579 30.35 15.39 -7.12
CA LYS A 579 31.28 15.31 -5.98
C LYS A 579 32.03 16.65 -5.77
N ASN A 580 31.56 17.75 -6.35
CA ASN A 580 32.23 19.02 -6.30
C ASN A 580 32.24 19.58 -4.85
N PRO A 581 33.40 19.86 -4.25
CA PRO A 581 33.51 20.38 -2.88
C PRO A 581 32.93 21.79 -2.73
N LYS A 582 32.78 22.55 -3.83
CA LYS A 582 32.17 23.89 -3.77
C LYS A 582 30.71 23.82 -3.32
N LEU A 583 29.97 22.79 -3.72
CA LEU A 583 28.59 22.58 -3.25
C LEU A 583 28.53 22.44 -1.72
N ILE A 584 29.43 21.64 -1.14
CA ILE A 584 29.49 21.44 0.31
C ILE A 584 29.78 22.78 1.02
N LYS A 585 30.69 23.59 0.45
CA LYS A 585 31.01 24.92 1.00
C LYS A 585 29.80 25.86 0.95
N MET A 586 29.07 25.90 -0.18
CA MET A 586 27.83 26.68 -0.30
C MET A 586 26.79 26.28 0.74
N LEU A 587 26.62 24.96 1.01
CA LEU A 587 25.73 24.46 2.02
C LEU A 587 26.14 24.84 3.45
N GLN A 588 27.43 24.80 3.75
CA GLN A 588 27.99 25.25 5.04
C GLN A 588 27.76 26.76 5.27
N ASP A 589 27.98 27.58 4.24
CA ASP A 589 27.76 29.01 4.29
C ASP A 589 26.29 29.35 4.49
N ASN A 590 25.37 28.63 3.82
CA ASN A 590 23.92 28.75 4.03
C ASN A 590 23.52 28.38 5.47
N LEU A 591 23.96 27.23 6.00
CA LEU A 591 23.70 26.86 7.41
C LEU A 591 24.16 27.91 8.39
N SER A 592 25.33 28.50 8.13
CA SER A 592 25.92 29.53 9.01
C SER A 592 25.08 30.80 9.06
N SER A 593 24.27 31.08 8.02
CA SER A 593 23.44 32.28 7.94
C SER A 593 22.13 32.15 8.71
N ILE A 594 21.67 30.90 8.99
CA ILE A 594 20.35 30.61 9.60
C ILE A 594 20.39 30.95 11.10
N PHE A 595 19.54 31.87 11.57
CA PHE A 595 19.42 32.31 12.95
C PHE A 595 20.78 32.68 13.55
N ASN A 596 21.63 33.32 12.78
CA ASN A 596 23.03 33.62 13.16
C ASN A 596 23.18 34.60 14.34
N GLU A 597 22.15 35.35 14.68
CA GLU A 597 22.08 36.20 15.86
C GLU A 597 21.88 35.43 17.18
N TYR A 598 21.61 34.13 17.12
CA TYR A 598 21.45 33.26 18.28
C TYR A 598 22.61 32.28 18.40
N THR A 599 22.97 31.96 19.63
CA THR A 599 23.82 30.82 19.93
C THR A 599 23.02 29.54 19.98
N PRO A 600 23.57 28.35 19.61
CA PRO A 600 22.88 27.10 19.76
C PRO A 600 22.36 26.86 21.19
N ALA A 601 21.10 26.45 21.31
CA ALA A 601 20.47 26.15 22.60
C ALA A 601 21.21 25.05 23.34
N LYS A 602 21.47 25.20 24.61
CA LYS A 602 22.18 24.23 25.44
C LYS A 602 21.22 23.23 26.11
N LEU A 603 20.00 23.67 26.39
CA LEU A 603 18.98 22.95 27.15
C LEU A 603 19.42 22.59 28.58
N ASP A 604 20.38 23.38 29.11
CA ASP A 604 20.81 23.24 30.49
C ASP A 604 19.86 23.92 31.49
N LYS A 605 20.11 23.74 32.78
CA LYS A 605 19.28 24.31 33.86
C LYS A 605 19.23 25.82 33.86
N ASP A 606 20.32 26.47 33.48
CA ASP A 606 20.40 27.92 33.49
C ASP A 606 19.56 28.53 32.36
N GLU A 607 19.67 27.96 31.17
CA GLU A 607 18.87 28.41 30.00
C GLU A 607 17.38 28.18 30.18
N LEU A 608 16.99 27.01 30.74
CA LEU A 608 15.60 26.63 30.88
C LEU A 608 14.96 26.95 32.23
N ARG A 609 15.66 27.72 33.11
CA ARG A 609 15.20 27.98 34.49
C ARG A 609 13.76 28.42 34.63
N LYS A 610 13.22 29.23 33.68
CA LYS A 610 11.84 29.71 33.73
C LYS A 610 10.83 28.68 33.20
N LEU A 611 11.26 27.71 32.39
CA LEU A 611 10.42 26.72 31.72
C LEU A 611 10.45 25.35 32.41
N ASP A 612 11.41 25.12 33.28
CA ASP A 612 11.73 23.83 33.88
C ASP A 612 10.81 23.44 35.06
N ASP A 613 10.18 24.47 35.68
CA ASP A 613 9.26 24.26 36.77
C ASP A 613 7.91 23.66 36.31
N GLY A 614 7.44 22.61 36.99
CA GLY A 614 6.17 21.93 36.65
C GLY A 614 6.23 20.82 35.61
N VAL A 615 7.36 20.66 34.86
CA VAL A 615 7.46 19.64 33.81
C VAL A 615 7.39 18.22 34.39
N LYS A 616 7.88 17.99 35.62
CA LYS A 616 7.76 16.68 36.28
C LYS A 616 6.34 16.27 36.57
N GLU A 617 5.49 17.27 36.97
CA GLU A 617 4.07 17.04 37.22
C GLU A 617 3.32 16.80 35.91
N LEU A 618 3.69 17.54 34.85
CA LEU A 618 3.13 17.34 33.51
C LEU A 618 3.34 15.92 32.99
N LEU A 619 4.55 15.35 33.19
CA LEU A 619 4.87 14.00 32.74
C LEU A 619 4.16 12.91 33.55
N ALA A 620 3.86 13.12 34.81
CA ALA A 620 3.05 12.20 35.60
C ALA A 620 1.60 12.11 35.06
N ASP A 621 1.11 13.17 34.41
CA ASP A 621 -0.20 13.21 33.73
C ASP A 621 -0.13 12.67 32.28
N ILE A 622 1.04 12.69 31.64
CA ILE A 622 1.30 12.18 30.28
C ILE A 622 1.65 10.67 30.30
N GLU A 623 1.70 10.00 31.46
CA GLU A 623 1.74 8.56 31.52
C GLU A 623 0.59 8.02 30.64
N PRO A 624 0.90 7.24 29.58
CA PRO A 624 -0.08 6.88 28.61
C PRO A 624 -1.26 6.16 29.28
N LYS A 625 -2.42 6.81 29.25
CA LYS A 625 -3.68 6.13 29.50
C LYS A 625 -3.81 5.06 28.44
N ILE A 626 -4.13 3.86 28.88
CA ILE A 626 -4.32 2.65 28.10
C ILE A 626 -5.13 2.97 26.84
N SER A 627 -4.48 3.12 25.71
CA SER A 627 -5.12 3.17 24.41
C SER A 627 -4.53 2.07 23.55
N ASP A 628 -5.39 1.47 22.77
CA ASP A 628 -5.06 0.40 21.83
C ASP A 628 -4.12 0.93 20.75
N TYR A 629 -2.84 0.52 20.75
CA TYR A 629 -1.83 1.04 19.84
C TYR A 629 -2.19 0.74 18.37
N GLU A 630 -2.72 -0.45 18.09
CA GLU A 630 -3.13 -0.81 16.74
C GLU A 630 -4.34 0.03 16.32
N GLU A 631 -5.30 0.24 17.22
CA GLU A 631 -6.42 1.12 16.98
C GLU A 631 -5.97 2.58 16.84
N GLU A 632 -5.03 3.07 17.65
CA GLU A 632 -4.45 4.40 17.48
C GLU A 632 -3.61 4.52 16.20
N ARG A 633 -2.83 3.48 15.86
CA ARG A 633 -2.11 3.42 14.60
C ARG A 633 -3.07 3.44 13.42
N LYS A 634 -4.13 2.66 13.49
CA LYS A 634 -5.20 2.65 12.48
C LYS A 634 -5.88 4.02 12.40
N LYS A 635 -6.26 4.62 13.54
CA LYS A 635 -6.83 5.97 13.60
C LYS A 635 -5.87 7.03 13.03
N ARG A 636 -4.57 6.93 13.32
CA ARG A 636 -3.55 7.83 12.74
C ARG A 636 -3.43 7.66 11.22
N LEU A 637 -3.42 6.44 10.72
CA LEU A 637 -3.41 6.17 9.28
C LEU A 637 -4.71 6.67 8.62
N GLU A 638 -5.87 6.45 9.23
CA GLU A 638 -7.15 6.97 8.76
C GLU A 638 -7.23 8.51 8.82
N GLN A 639 -6.62 9.14 9.83
CA GLN A 639 -6.49 10.60 9.89
C GLN A 639 -5.54 11.12 8.81
N GLN A 640 -4.45 10.42 8.57
CA GLN A 640 -3.50 10.74 7.51
C GLN A 640 -4.13 10.55 6.13
N ASP A 641 -4.93 9.49 5.93
CA ASP A 641 -5.75 9.28 4.73
C ASP A 641 -6.70 10.47 4.50
N LYS A 642 -7.36 10.95 5.58
CA LYS A 642 -8.25 12.13 5.50
C LYS A 642 -7.49 13.40 5.18
N LEU A 643 -6.31 13.62 5.77
CA LEU A 643 -5.49 14.80 5.50
C LEU A 643 -4.94 14.79 4.06
N GLU A 644 -4.50 13.65 3.57
CA GLU A 644 -4.09 13.50 2.17
C GLU A 644 -5.29 13.69 1.21
N GLY A 645 -6.50 13.23 1.58
CA GLY A 645 -7.73 13.45 0.82
C GLY A 645 -8.25 14.90 0.84
N LEU A 646 -8.16 15.58 1.98
CA LEU A 646 -8.57 16.99 2.10
C LEU A 646 -7.64 17.94 1.32
N SER A 647 -6.37 17.57 1.15
CA SER A 647 -5.45 18.33 0.30
C SER A 647 -5.89 18.34 -1.17
N ASP A 648 -6.73 17.38 -1.58
CA ASP A 648 -7.28 17.32 -2.94
C ASP A 648 -8.41 18.35 -3.21
N GLU A 649 -9.14 18.78 -2.16
CA GLU A 649 -10.25 19.74 -2.31
C GLU A 649 -9.82 21.23 -2.32
N THR A 650 -8.64 21.56 -1.78
CA THR A 650 -8.24 22.94 -1.51
C THR A 650 -7.34 23.61 -2.57
N ASN A 651 -6.99 22.94 -3.67
CA ASN A 651 -5.93 23.40 -4.58
C ASN A 651 -6.37 23.95 -5.95
N TYR A 652 -7.58 24.44 -6.09
CA TYR A 652 -7.92 25.30 -7.26
C TYR A 652 -7.46 26.76 -7.09
N GLU A 653 -6.88 27.16 -5.94
CA GLU A 653 -6.55 28.56 -5.64
C GLU A 653 -5.08 28.83 -5.29
N SER A 654 -4.11 27.97 -5.60
CA SER A 654 -2.71 28.21 -5.21
C SER A 654 -1.79 28.85 -6.25
N GLU A 655 -2.33 29.28 -7.38
CA GLU A 655 -1.61 30.17 -8.31
C GLU A 655 -1.81 31.64 -7.95
N GLY A 656 -1.41 32.06 -6.78
CA GLY A 656 -1.54 33.48 -6.43
C GLY A 656 -1.55 33.78 -4.95
N ARG A 657 -0.79 33.04 -4.15
CA ARG A 657 -0.54 33.46 -2.76
C ARG A 657 0.74 34.28 -2.68
N ASP A 658 0.61 35.54 -3.03
CA ASP A 658 1.34 36.61 -2.34
C ASP A 658 0.77 36.76 -0.93
N LEU A 659 0.86 35.70 -0.12
CA LEU A 659 0.76 35.84 1.33
C LEU A 659 2.08 36.49 1.77
N VAL A 660 1.99 37.72 2.22
CA VAL A 660 3.01 38.37 3.06
C VAL A 660 3.11 37.53 4.34
N GLU A 661 3.76 36.35 4.26
CA GLU A 661 4.22 35.60 5.43
C GLU A 661 5.22 36.53 6.14
N SER A 662 5.11 36.61 7.47
CA SER A 662 6.09 37.41 8.22
C SER A 662 7.49 36.84 7.97
N ASP A 663 8.50 37.71 7.88
CA ASP A 663 9.90 37.32 7.63
C ASP A 663 10.35 36.17 8.56
N ARG A 664 9.85 36.16 9.80
CA ARG A 664 10.16 35.08 10.79
C ARG A 664 9.58 33.71 10.46
N GLN A 665 8.40 33.64 9.84
CA GLN A 665 7.82 32.35 9.43
C GLN A 665 8.66 31.75 8.30
N ASN A 666 9.13 32.57 7.40
CA ASN A 666 10.05 32.17 6.34
C ASN A 666 11.39 31.66 6.89
N ASP A 667 11.94 32.30 7.94
CA ASP A 667 13.20 31.85 8.58
C ASP A 667 13.07 30.50 9.28
N VAL A 668 11.94 30.23 9.98
CA VAL A 668 11.69 28.92 10.60
C VAL A 668 11.59 27.82 9.55
N ARG A 669 10.82 28.05 8.49
CA ARG A 669 10.67 27.13 7.36
C ARG A 669 12.01 26.87 6.69
N ARG A 670 12.79 27.92 6.43
CA ARG A 670 14.15 27.83 5.86
C ARG A 670 15.06 26.97 6.73
N ALA A 671 15.08 27.17 8.05
CA ALA A 671 15.90 26.38 8.97
C ALA A 671 15.58 24.89 8.87
N ILE A 672 14.30 24.54 9.00
CA ILE A 672 13.84 23.13 9.01
C ILE A 672 14.14 22.46 7.66
N GLN A 673 13.80 23.09 6.54
CA GLN A 673 13.99 22.51 5.21
C GLN A 673 15.47 22.39 4.83
N THR A 674 16.27 23.40 5.14
CA THR A 674 17.73 23.32 4.91
C THR A 674 18.35 22.16 5.65
N VAL A 675 18.01 21.96 6.93
CA VAL A 675 18.52 20.82 7.73
C VAL A 675 18.04 19.49 7.19
N GLU A 676 16.82 19.38 6.66
CA GLU A 676 16.33 18.17 6.01
C GLU A 676 17.12 17.82 4.74
N VAL A 677 17.31 18.78 3.84
CA VAL A 677 18.10 18.59 2.61
C VAL A 677 19.52 18.15 2.94
N ILE A 678 20.17 18.83 3.89
CA ILE A 678 21.53 18.49 4.32
C ILE A 678 21.56 17.14 5.01
N GLY A 679 20.58 16.81 5.81
CA GLY A 679 20.45 15.48 6.44
C GLY A 679 20.38 14.36 5.40
N ILE A 680 19.64 14.55 4.30
CA ILE A 680 19.61 13.61 3.17
C ILE A 680 20.98 13.47 2.53
N ILE A 681 21.71 14.58 2.32
CA ILE A 681 23.04 14.57 1.76
C ILE A 681 24.03 13.85 2.69
N LEU A 682 24.00 14.12 4.00
CA LEU A 682 24.85 13.47 4.99
C LEU A 682 24.63 11.96 5.04
N LYS A 683 23.38 11.52 5.07
CA LYS A 683 23.02 10.07 5.06
C LYS A 683 23.52 9.36 3.81
N ASN A 684 23.45 10.02 2.65
CA ASN A 684 23.75 9.42 1.36
C ASN A 684 25.23 9.50 0.96
N ARG A 685 26.00 10.43 1.53
CA ARG A 685 27.34 10.76 1.06
C ARG A 685 28.45 10.64 2.11
N HIS A 686 28.18 9.96 3.22
CA HIS A 686 29.15 9.80 4.32
C HIS A 686 30.52 9.24 3.87
N GLY A 687 30.53 8.32 2.85
CA GLY A 687 31.76 7.75 2.29
C GLY A 687 32.42 8.56 1.15
N SER A 688 31.84 9.69 0.72
CA SER A 688 32.30 10.45 -0.45
C SER A 688 32.58 11.93 -0.19
N ILE A 689 32.28 12.45 1.00
CA ILE A 689 32.64 13.78 1.48
C ILE A 689 33.90 13.63 2.35
N LYS A 690 34.82 14.59 2.28
CA LYS A 690 35.99 14.62 3.16
C LYS A 690 35.53 14.68 4.63
N ARG A 691 36.20 13.97 5.51
CA ARG A 691 35.82 13.88 6.93
C ARG A 691 35.64 15.26 7.59
N SER A 692 36.58 16.17 7.40
CA SER A 692 36.48 17.53 7.96
C SER A 692 35.27 18.31 7.48
N ASP A 693 34.94 18.19 6.20
CA ASP A 693 33.82 18.88 5.59
C ASP A 693 32.48 18.24 6.05
N TYR A 694 32.48 16.91 6.21
CA TYR A 694 31.36 16.16 6.74
C TYR A 694 31.03 16.52 8.20
N GLU A 695 32.07 16.56 9.06
CA GLU A 695 31.94 16.95 10.46
C GLU A 695 31.43 18.39 10.59
N THR A 696 31.97 19.32 9.80
CA THR A 696 31.53 20.73 9.78
C THR A 696 30.09 20.86 9.31
N LEU A 697 29.70 20.13 8.28
CA LEU A 697 28.32 20.13 7.76
C LEU A 697 27.34 19.55 8.77
N LEU A 698 27.72 18.44 9.43
CA LEU A 698 26.90 17.78 10.47
C LEU A 698 26.72 18.71 11.68
N GLN A 699 27.82 19.31 12.18
CA GLN A 699 27.75 20.27 13.28
C GLN A 699 26.86 21.46 12.91
N GLY A 700 27.06 22.03 11.71
CA GLY A 700 26.25 23.16 11.23
C GLY A 700 24.79 22.86 11.14
N ALA A 701 24.40 21.65 10.71
CA ALA A 701 22.99 21.21 10.65
C ALA A 701 22.36 21.09 12.03
N VAL A 702 23.08 20.52 13.02
CA VAL A 702 22.62 20.47 14.42
C VAL A 702 22.48 21.88 14.98
N ASP A 703 23.50 22.73 14.78
CA ASP A 703 23.53 24.08 15.32
C ASP A 703 22.45 24.99 14.74
N ALA A 704 22.07 24.82 13.47
CA ALA A 704 21.02 25.60 12.85
C ALA A 704 19.67 25.37 13.57
N ASN A 705 19.28 24.11 13.82
CA ASN A 705 18.07 23.79 14.55
C ASN A 705 18.16 24.18 16.05
N LEU A 706 19.35 24.09 16.66
CA LEU A 706 19.55 24.57 18.04
C LEU A 706 19.49 26.10 18.14
N ARG A 707 19.92 26.84 17.13
CA ARG A 707 19.74 28.31 17.07
C ARG A 707 18.26 28.68 16.92
N LEU A 708 17.51 27.95 16.06
CA LEU A 708 16.06 28.08 15.97
C LEU A 708 15.40 27.82 17.35
N LEU A 709 15.83 26.75 18.05
CA LEU A 709 15.32 26.44 19.39
C LEU A 709 15.65 27.54 20.41
N SER A 710 16.87 28.10 20.35
CA SER A 710 17.27 29.24 21.20
C SER A 710 16.41 30.48 20.97
N SER A 711 16.06 30.79 19.72
CA SER A 711 15.14 31.88 19.38
C SER A 711 13.76 31.68 20.02
N PHE A 712 13.23 30.44 19.94
CA PHE A 712 11.97 30.07 20.59
C PHE A 712 12.03 30.21 22.11
N ILE A 713 13.04 29.63 22.77
CA ILE A 713 13.22 29.71 24.22
C ILE A 713 13.27 31.18 24.69
N LYS A 714 13.96 32.04 23.94
CA LYS A 714 14.04 33.46 24.26
C LYS A 714 12.68 34.17 24.19
N ILE A 715 11.86 33.83 23.21
CA ILE A 715 10.49 34.39 23.06
C ILE A 715 9.61 33.96 24.24
N VAL A 716 9.54 32.66 24.51
CA VAL A 716 8.62 32.13 25.55
C VAL A 716 9.12 32.36 26.97
N SER A 717 10.38 32.77 27.16
CA SER A 717 10.96 33.21 28.43
C SER A 717 10.76 34.71 28.68
N ASN A 718 10.19 35.46 27.73
CA ASN A 718 9.91 36.89 27.89
C ASN A 718 8.58 37.10 28.62
N ASP A 719 8.64 37.70 29.81
CA ASP A 719 7.49 37.88 30.66
C ASP A 719 6.39 38.78 30.04
N GLU A 720 6.79 39.79 29.26
CA GLU A 720 5.88 40.67 28.53
C GLU A 720 5.13 39.92 27.42
N PHE A 721 5.83 39.08 26.68
CA PHE A 721 5.24 38.22 25.64
C PHE A 721 4.19 37.28 26.27
N VAL A 722 4.56 36.58 27.35
CA VAL A 722 3.66 35.63 28.04
C VAL A 722 2.41 36.34 28.56
N LYS A 723 2.55 37.54 29.15
CA LYS A 723 1.42 38.32 29.64
C LYS A 723 0.50 38.78 28.51
N ASN A 724 1.03 39.31 27.43
CA ASN A 724 0.26 39.72 26.25
C ASN A 724 -0.47 38.54 25.60
N PHE A 725 0.15 37.38 25.56
CA PHE A 725 -0.44 36.14 25.04
C PHE A 725 -1.57 35.67 25.97
N GLU A 726 -1.38 35.68 27.30
CA GLU A 726 -2.44 35.37 28.29
C GLU A 726 -3.67 36.28 28.10
N GLU A 727 -3.45 37.58 27.98
CA GLU A 727 -4.54 38.55 27.76
C GLU A 727 -5.27 38.35 26.44
N THR A 728 -4.55 37.93 25.37
CA THR A 728 -5.13 37.66 24.06
C THR A 728 -6.00 36.41 24.09
N VAL A 729 -5.50 35.31 24.69
CA VAL A 729 -6.23 34.05 24.80
C VAL A 729 -7.48 34.23 25.69
N PHE A 730 -7.38 35.03 26.74
CA PHE A 730 -8.54 35.38 27.62
C PHE A 730 -9.64 36.10 26.85
N LYS A 731 -9.29 37.05 25.96
CA LYS A 731 -10.24 37.80 25.14
C LYS A 731 -10.90 36.97 24.05
N LEU A 732 -10.25 35.91 23.57
CA LEU A 732 -10.78 35.04 22.52
C LEU A 732 -11.79 33.99 23.02
N ASP A 733 -12.06 33.94 24.34
CA ASP A 733 -13.03 33.04 25.00
C ASP A 733 -12.92 31.56 24.53
N VAL A 734 -11.68 31.10 24.43
CA VAL A 734 -11.32 29.76 23.84
C VAL A 734 -11.83 28.59 24.70
N PHE A 735 -12.32 28.89 25.94
CA PHE A 735 -12.81 27.87 26.86
C PHE A 735 -14.34 27.89 26.88
N GLU A 736 -14.96 26.94 26.23
CA GLU A 736 -16.43 26.78 26.06
C GLU A 736 -17.22 26.49 27.37
N ASP A 737 -16.57 26.38 28.52
CA ASP A 737 -17.20 25.99 29.79
C ASP A 737 -17.52 27.22 30.70
N GLY A 738 -18.56 27.96 30.38
CA GLY A 738 -19.19 28.93 31.31
C GLY A 738 -18.23 30.01 31.85
N GLU A 739 -18.74 30.91 32.72
CA GLU A 739 -17.93 31.98 33.35
C GLU A 739 -16.79 31.42 34.22
N ILE A 740 -15.59 31.24 33.61
CA ILE A 740 -14.37 30.84 34.33
C ILE A 740 -13.82 32.07 35.04
N ASN A 741 -13.59 31.99 36.37
CA ASN A 741 -12.94 33.06 37.09
C ASN A 741 -11.45 33.21 36.64
N GLN A 742 -10.92 34.41 36.76
CA GLN A 742 -9.57 34.77 36.27
C GLN A 742 -8.45 33.93 36.92
N GLN A 743 -8.62 33.42 38.13
CA GLN A 743 -7.63 32.56 38.80
C GLN A 743 -7.62 31.15 38.20
N GLU A 744 -8.75 30.59 37.87
CA GLU A 744 -8.90 29.29 37.25
C GLU A 744 -8.41 29.32 35.82
N PHE A 745 -8.72 30.39 35.07
CA PHE A 745 -8.17 30.64 33.73
C PHE A 745 -6.64 30.63 33.78
N ARG A 746 -6.01 31.43 34.66
CA ARG A 746 -4.54 31.47 34.77
C ARG A 746 -3.92 30.10 35.02
N LYS A 747 -4.52 29.28 35.86
CA LYS A 747 -4.04 27.94 36.18
C LYS A 747 -4.13 27.03 34.96
N LYS A 748 -5.26 27.03 34.21
CA LYS A 748 -5.43 26.26 32.95
C LYS A 748 -4.46 26.78 31.88
N PHE A 749 -4.34 28.09 31.71
CA PHE A 749 -3.42 28.71 30.76
C PHE A 749 -1.97 28.34 31.01
N SER A 750 -1.50 28.44 32.28
CA SER A 750 -0.11 28.03 32.62
C SER A 750 0.20 26.58 32.30
N LYS A 751 -0.77 25.67 32.54
CA LYS A 751 -0.60 24.24 32.19
C LYS A 751 -0.54 24.03 30.68
N ILE A 752 -1.40 24.69 29.92
CA ILE A 752 -1.39 24.63 28.44
C ILE A 752 -0.10 25.21 27.90
N LEU A 753 0.33 26.38 28.38
CA LEU A 753 1.57 26.99 27.94
C LEU A 753 2.80 26.10 28.20
N LEU A 754 2.86 25.50 29.40
CA LEU A 754 3.92 24.55 29.74
C LEU A 754 3.92 23.34 28.82
N THR A 755 2.75 22.79 28.51
CA THR A 755 2.59 21.67 27.59
C THR A 755 3.07 22.05 26.18
N MET A 756 2.64 23.20 25.67
CA MET A 756 3.04 23.72 24.35
C MET A 756 4.58 23.94 24.28
N ASN A 757 5.18 24.55 25.30
CA ASN A 757 6.60 24.78 25.35
C ASN A 757 7.38 23.46 25.34
N PHE A 758 6.98 22.51 26.18
CA PHE A 758 7.58 21.17 26.21
C PHE A 758 7.45 20.46 24.87
N ALA A 759 6.26 20.46 24.27
CA ALA A 759 5.99 19.83 22.98
C ALA A 759 6.80 20.45 21.84
N THR A 760 6.98 21.80 21.86
CA THR A 760 7.79 22.48 20.83
C THR A 760 9.28 22.14 20.98
N ILE A 761 9.83 22.17 22.20
CA ILE A 761 11.22 21.78 22.45
C ILE A 761 11.45 20.32 22.04
N TYR A 762 10.57 19.43 22.49
CA TYR A 762 10.58 18.00 22.12
C TYR A 762 10.51 17.83 20.59
N GLY A 763 9.57 18.52 19.93
CA GLY A 763 9.35 18.47 18.51
C GLY A 763 10.60 18.89 17.69
N ILE A 764 11.26 19.99 18.06
CA ILE A 764 12.49 20.45 17.36
C ILE A 764 13.64 19.45 17.57
N VAL A 765 13.80 18.90 18.78
CA VAL A 765 14.84 17.89 19.07
C VAL A 765 14.58 16.63 18.24
N ILE A 766 13.37 16.08 18.28
CA ILE A 766 13.01 14.90 17.48
C ILE A 766 13.14 15.16 15.99
N LYS A 767 12.67 16.32 15.52
CA LYS A 767 12.79 16.71 14.10
C LYS A 767 14.25 16.76 13.65
N THR A 768 15.15 17.27 14.51
CA THR A 768 16.58 17.28 14.23
C THR A 768 17.11 15.85 14.12
N ILE A 769 16.80 14.98 15.08
CA ILE A 769 17.18 13.57 15.06
C ILE A 769 16.67 12.87 13.78
N ASP A 770 15.44 13.13 13.37
CA ASP A 770 14.82 12.51 12.20
C ASP A 770 15.43 13.00 10.89
N SER A 771 15.68 14.30 10.81
CA SER A 771 16.22 14.92 9.60
C SER A 771 17.64 14.42 9.30
N ILE A 772 18.53 14.38 10.31
CA ILE A 772 19.94 14.05 10.10
C ILE A 772 20.34 12.64 10.55
N GLY A 773 19.57 11.97 11.44
CA GLY A 773 19.95 10.74 12.09
C GLY A 773 19.97 9.51 11.17
N SER A 774 20.99 8.69 11.37
CA SER A 774 21.14 7.30 10.90
C SER A 774 22.17 6.62 11.78
N GLU A 775 22.34 5.30 11.68
CA GLU A 775 23.37 4.56 12.44
C GLU A 775 24.77 5.13 12.17
N VAL A 776 25.09 5.41 10.91
CA VAL A 776 26.39 5.97 10.51
C VAL A 776 26.58 7.40 11.03
N VAL A 777 25.56 8.25 10.88
CA VAL A 777 25.62 9.65 11.37
C VAL A 777 25.76 9.68 12.89
N SER A 778 25.08 8.77 13.62
CA SER A 778 25.22 8.63 15.08
C SER A 778 26.67 8.39 15.49
N GLN A 779 27.39 7.50 14.80
CA GLN A 779 28.81 7.22 15.07
C GLN A 779 29.69 8.44 14.84
N TYR A 780 29.55 9.13 13.72
CA TYR A 780 30.32 10.39 13.45
C TYR A 780 30.01 11.47 14.48
N PHE A 781 28.73 11.63 14.86
CA PHE A 781 28.34 12.63 15.85
C PHE A 781 28.86 12.29 17.25
N SER A 782 28.94 11.00 17.61
CA SER A 782 29.56 10.53 18.85
C SER A 782 31.03 10.94 18.94
N GLU A 783 31.78 10.80 17.85
CA GLU A 783 33.21 11.24 17.81
C GLU A 783 33.34 12.74 17.96
N LEU A 784 32.46 13.49 17.30
CA LEU A 784 32.47 14.96 17.31
C LEU A 784 32.16 15.51 18.72
N ILE A 785 31.16 15.00 19.42
CA ILE A 785 30.79 15.49 20.76
C ILE A 785 31.81 15.09 21.85
N LYS A 786 32.54 13.98 21.68
CA LYS A 786 33.58 13.56 22.61
C LYS A 786 34.77 14.58 22.69
N MET A 787 34.95 15.39 21.67
CA MET A 787 35.97 16.42 21.61
C MET A 787 35.53 17.74 22.24
N GLN A 788 34.26 17.84 22.66
CA GLN A 788 33.67 19.08 23.20
C GLN A 788 33.32 18.92 24.69
N ASN A 789 33.10 20.04 25.38
CA ASN A 789 32.54 20.03 26.72
C ASN A 789 31.10 19.49 26.66
N PHE A 790 30.67 18.86 27.77
CA PHE A 790 29.31 18.31 27.86
C PHE A 790 28.26 19.41 27.70
N VAL A 791 27.34 19.22 26.71
CA VAL A 791 26.20 20.09 26.44
C VAL A 791 24.94 19.24 26.36
N PRO A 792 23.93 19.49 27.21
CA PRO A 792 22.71 18.65 27.25
C PRO A 792 22.01 18.48 25.90
N SER A 793 21.91 19.54 25.07
CA SER A 793 21.24 19.44 23.74
C SER A 793 21.95 18.51 22.77
N TYR A 794 23.28 18.54 22.70
CA TYR A 794 24.04 17.63 21.85
C TYR A 794 23.93 16.19 22.33
N MET A 795 23.99 15.99 23.66
CA MET A 795 23.76 14.67 24.25
C MET A 795 22.38 14.13 23.89
N LEU A 796 21.31 14.95 24.03
CA LEU A 796 19.95 14.56 23.67
C LEU A 796 19.85 14.10 22.22
N ILE A 797 20.42 14.88 21.29
CA ILE A 797 20.40 14.56 19.85
C ILE A 797 21.19 13.28 19.60
N HIS A 798 22.39 13.11 20.17
CA HIS A 798 23.18 11.91 20.01
C HIS A 798 22.48 10.66 20.58
N ARG A 799 22.03 10.72 21.85
CA ARG A 799 21.35 9.58 22.49
C ARG A 799 20.00 9.28 21.85
N GLY A 800 19.31 10.30 21.32
CA GLY A 800 18.12 10.11 20.53
C GLY A 800 18.39 9.36 19.22
N MET A 801 19.49 9.68 18.51
CA MET A 801 19.93 8.91 17.34
C MET A 801 20.27 7.48 17.70
N GLU A 802 21.04 7.28 18.80
CA GLU A 802 21.41 5.96 19.31
C GLU A 802 20.19 5.09 19.64
N LEU A 803 19.23 5.65 20.41
CA LEU A 803 17.97 4.98 20.76
C LEU A 803 17.09 4.67 19.54
N LYS A 804 17.13 5.51 18.51
CA LYS A 804 16.28 5.34 17.33
C LYS A 804 16.88 4.39 16.30
N TYR A 805 18.19 4.43 16.07
CA TYR A 805 18.83 3.75 14.95
C TYR A 805 19.71 2.57 15.36
N GLU A 806 20.11 2.44 16.62
CA GLU A 806 20.97 1.36 17.10
C GLU A 806 20.16 0.27 17.83
N LYS A 807 20.51 -0.99 17.61
CA LYS A 807 19.86 -2.12 18.28
C LYS A 807 20.16 -2.21 19.78
N ARG A 808 21.32 -1.73 20.21
CA ARG A 808 21.81 -1.78 21.60
C ARG A 808 22.43 -0.46 22.00
N PRO A 809 21.61 0.51 22.39
CA PRO A 809 22.10 1.82 22.85
C PRO A 809 22.88 1.70 24.17
N SER A 810 23.78 2.64 24.43
CA SER A 810 24.65 2.69 25.60
C SER A 810 23.89 3.13 26.87
N ARG A 811 22.91 2.32 27.32
CA ARG A 811 22.02 2.63 28.46
C ARG A 811 22.71 3.17 29.71
N LYS A 812 23.86 2.57 30.09
CA LYS A 812 24.61 3.00 31.27
C LYS A 812 25.16 4.43 31.13
N GLU A 813 25.57 4.80 29.92
CA GLU A 813 26.05 6.15 29.65
C GLU A 813 24.87 7.12 29.69
N ILE A 814 23.75 6.80 29.04
CA ILE A 814 22.53 7.61 29.09
C ILE A 814 22.11 7.86 30.54
N SER A 815 22.03 6.80 31.37
CA SER A 815 21.63 6.92 32.77
C SER A 815 22.61 7.75 33.61
N ARG A 816 23.91 7.66 33.32
CA ARG A 816 24.93 8.49 33.98
C ARG A 816 24.81 9.97 33.59
N GLU A 817 24.63 10.25 32.29
CA GLU A 817 24.50 11.60 31.75
C GLU A 817 23.23 12.32 32.26
N LEU A 818 22.12 11.59 32.43
CA LEU A 818 20.89 12.14 33.03
C LEU A 818 21.07 12.69 34.45
N ARG A 819 22.08 12.21 35.18
CA ARG A 819 22.34 12.63 36.57
C ARG A 819 23.33 13.79 36.69
N LEU A 820 23.82 14.29 35.54
CA LEU A 820 24.72 15.42 35.54
C LEU A 820 24.00 16.71 36.02
N PRO A 821 24.68 17.58 36.74
CA PRO A 821 24.07 18.77 37.31
C PRO A 821 23.58 19.78 36.27
N GLU A 822 24.12 19.74 35.06
CA GLU A 822 23.76 20.59 33.94
C GLU A 822 22.39 20.23 33.30
N MET A 823 21.94 19.00 33.51
CA MET A 823 20.70 18.49 32.88
C MET A 823 19.45 19.15 33.45
N SER A 824 18.68 19.86 32.62
CA SER A 824 17.36 20.40 32.97
C SER A 824 16.32 19.28 33.15
N ASN A 825 15.20 19.56 33.82
CA ASN A 825 14.09 18.63 33.92
C ASN A 825 13.47 18.33 32.55
N ILE A 826 13.39 19.32 31.66
CA ILE A 826 12.92 19.17 30.27
C ILE A 826 13.82 18.19 29.53
N ALA A 827 15.13 18.39 29.57
CA ALA A 827 16.09 17.50 28.90
C ALA A 827 16.03 16.06 29.43
N GLN A 828 15.96 15.90 30.77
CA GLN A 828 15.77 14.58 31.41
C GLN A 828 14.46 13.91 30.94
N SER A 829 13.42 14.68 30.82
CA SER A 829 12.09 14.20 30.44
C SER A 829 12.04 13.73 28.99
N ILE A 830 12.68 14.48 28.10
CA ILE A 830 12.79 14.12 26.68
C ILE A 830 13.50 12.77 26.50
N ILE A 831 14.66 12.61 27.13
CA ILE A 831 15.41 11.34 26.97
C ILE A 831 14.70 10.16 27.64
N LYS A 832 14.00 10.37 28.76
CA LYS A 832 13.18 9.33 29.41
C LYS A 832 12.04 8.85 28.49
N LEU A 833 11.36 9.77 27.79
CA LEU A 833 10.36 9.40 26.80
C LEU A 833 10.96 8.57 25.66
N MET A 834 12.12 8.96 25.14
CA MET A 834 12.82 8.20 24.10
C MET A 834 13.25 6.80 24.59
N VAL A 835 13.69 6.66 25.87
CA VAL A 835 14.07 5.37 26.46
C VAL A 835 12.87 4.44 26.63
N ILE A 836 11.74 4.96 27.10
CA ILE A 836 10.49 4.18 27.20
C ILE A 836 10.06 3.69 25.81
N ASP A 837 10.05 4.57 24.82
CA ASP A 837 9.71 4.20 23.43
C ASP A 837 10.66 3.13 22.89
N HIS A 838 11.97 3.30 23.08
CA HIS A 838 12.94 2.30 22.67
C HIS A 838 12.72 0.95 23.37
N ALA A 839 12.55 0.96 24.71
CA ALA A 839 12.40 -0.25 25.51
C ALA A 839 11.07 -0.98 25.23
N SER A 840 10.02 -0.26 24.83
CA SER A 840 8.73 -0.84 24.45
C SER A 840 8.76 -1.47 23.06
N ASN A 841 9.58 -0.91 22.16
CA ASN A 841 9.66 -1.34 20.76
C ASN A 841 10.75 -2.41 20.49
N HIS A 842 11.58 -2.76 21.47
CA HIS A 842 12.65 -3.73 21.32
C HIS A 842 12.52 -4.91 22.28
N LYS A 843 13.06 -6.08 21.89
CA LYS A 843 13.07 -7.27 22.72
C LYS A 843 14.02 -7.12 23.90
N TYR A 844 13.44 -6.90 25.06
CA TYR A 844 14.12 -7.02 26.34
C TYR A 844 13.46 -8.10 27.20
N SER A 845 14.26 -8.91 27.91
CA SER A 845 13.75 -9.84 28.92
C SER A 845 13.09 -9.08 30.07
N TYR A 846 12.20 -9.71 30.82
CA TYR A 846 11.56 -9.12 31.98
C TYR A 846 12.60 -8.50 32.96
N LYS A 847 13.71 -9.19 33.18
CA LYS A 847 14.81 -8.74 34.01
C LYS A 847 15.46 -7.47 33.48
N GLU A 848 15.68 -7.39 32.17
CA GLU A 848 16.27 -6.20 31.55
C GLU A 848 15.30 -5.01 31.60
N LYS A 849 14.00 -5.22 31.40
CA LYS A 849 12.98 -4.18 31.54
C LYS A 849 12.92 -3.62 32.94
N SER A 850 12.86 -4.50 33.94
CA SER A 850 12.91 -4.09 35.35
C SER A 850 14.21 -3.35 35.70
N GLN A 851 15.33 -3.71 35.06
CA GLN A 851 16.58 -2.97 35.22
C GLN A 851 16.49 -1.57 34.60
N ILE A 852 15.94 -1.43 33.39
CA ILE A 852 15.73 -0.15 32.73
C ILE A 852 14.80 0.73 33.58
N GLU A 853 13.69 0.17 34.07
CA GLU A 853 12.76 0.90 34.93
C GLU A 853 13.44 1.44 36.19
N SER A 854 14.24 0.61 36.86
CA SER A 854 15.01 1.01 38.05
C SER A 854 16.09 2.05 37.71
N GLU A 855 16.79 1.87 36.59
CA GLU A 855 17.91 2.70 36.16
C GLU A 855 17.46 4.13 35.79
N PHE A 856 16.29 4.24 35.14
CA PHE A 856 15.73 5.53 34.69
C PHE A 856 14.66 6.11 35.60
N GLY A 857 14.32 5.38 36.71
CA GLY A 857 13.36 5.85 37.70
C GLY A 857 11.91 5.84 37.20
N PHE A 858 11.57 4.89 36.36
CA PHE A 858 10.18 4.64 35.94
C PHE A 858 9.44 3.88 37.05
N LYS A 859 8.10 3.96 37.01
CA LYS A 859 7.28 3.11 37.86
C LYS A 859 7.52 1.63 37.55
N PRO A 860 7.46 0.74 38.54
CA PRO A 860 7.57 -0.69 38.26
C PRO A 860 6.51 -1.14 37.26
N ASN A 861 6.93 -1.92 36.30
CA ASN A 861 6.12 -2.43 35.17
C ASN A 861 5.68 -1.37 34.13
N ALA A 862 6.18 -0.14 34.16
CA ALA A 862 5.82 0.89 33.18
C ALA A 862 6.08 0.44 31.72
N ILE A 863 7.23 -0.22 31.48
CA ILE A 863 7.58 -0.77 30.15
C ILE A 863 6.66 -1.96 29.82
N LEU A 864 6.36 -2.81 30.80
CA LEU A 864 5.46 -3.95 30.61
C LEU A 864 4.01 -3.53 30.43
N GLU A 865 3.58 -2.47 31.10
CA GLU A 865 2.27 -1.88 30.89
C GLU A 865 2.17 -1.28 29.49
N ARG A 866 3.21 -0.57 29.05
CA ARG A 866 3.31 -0.07 27.68
C ARG A 866 3.30 -1.20 26.66
N GLU A 867 4.03 -2.30 26.90
CA GLU A 867 4.00 -3.47 26.03
C GLU A 867 2.71 -4.28 26.11
N LYS A 868 2.05 -4.35 27.27
CA LYS A 868 0.72 -4.97 27.39
C LYS A 868 -0.31 -4.16 26.65
N GLN A 869 -0.19 -2.86 26.72
CA GLN A 869 -0.94 -1.95 25.86
C GLN A 869 -0.69 -2.26 24.39
N LEU A 870 0.56 -2.53 24.02
CA LEU A 870 0.94 -2.97 22.69
C LEU A 870 0.48 -4.42 22.34
N LYS A 871 0.34 -5.33 23.32
CA LYS A 871 -0.01 -6.76 23.14
C LYS A 871 -1.49 -7.12 23.34
N LEU A 872 -2.28 -6.31 24.04
CA LEU A 872 -3.75 -6.47 24.07
C LEU A 872 -4.37 -6.17 22.71
N LEU A 873 -3.56 -5.76 21.78
CA LEU A 873 -3.81 -5.42 20.38
C LEU A 873 -3.62 -6.60 19.42
N ASP A 874 -3.02 -7.69 19.92
CA ASP A 874 -2.73 -8.92 19.15
C ASP A 874 -3.84 -9.99 19.32
N ARG A 875 -4.95 -9.67 19.98
CA ARG A 875 -6.13 -10.52 20.16
C ARG A 875 -7.37 -9.85 19.61
#